data_e8d391e4a385299ade25d392cbc94dc8
#
_entry.id   e8d391e4a385299ade25d392cbc94dc8
#
_cell.length_a   1.000
_cell.length_b   1.000
_cell.length_c   1.000
_cell.angle_alpha   90.00
_cell.angle_beta   90.00
_cell.angle_gamma   90.00
#
_symmetry.space_group_name_H-M   'P 1'
#
loop_
_entity.id
_entity.type
_entity.pdbx_description
1 polymer ?
#
loop_
_entity_poly.entity_id
_entity_poly.type
_entity_poly.pdbx_seq_one_letter_code
_entity_poly.pdbx_strand_id
1 'polypeptide(L)'
;MSWINELIDLYEKNTDKIGIIEYRRDIPYVLLPLFHTTVTAQITVTIDQAGDFIRAEQVEQKDKTTIIPVTEKSGSRTGKGKEPHPLCDNLRYLAGDYKKYYKDDGVCSELYISQLEKWVESDYCHEKVRAIYKYLKKSTLIQDLIAHKIIKLNEENQIDEKENIQGIPQPKAFVRFIIRSFDEKLYQETPDECWKDRALQECYIEYVRSQEKEKGLCYLTGNMESISYLHSKKIRNEGDGAKLISANDSQNFTYRGRFTSKEEAFAVGNETSQKAHNALKWIIRKQGTFFDTMTIVTWESNQLSMPKWERDTEAIVSEYEREYVGNAEDDWEDDWSTGEIVSDGNPITADKFYKALRGYGKKIDNTSNMILLAFDAATPGRLALIENQELNSVRYLKNIEKWHNDCNWIHTKWKDGERIQFAGMVGVKDIADILYGIENKGTVSIVDANGKKLYAQVAQRLLPCIWNGTRVVPYDYVMLAVSKASNPLAYKERRNWERVLTLACSFVKKDKKDRYKEEWNVALDKKETDRNYLYGRLLAVADRIEYLTYDEKDNGRVTNAKRYMSTFSQRPYETWKVIEENIRPYLNKLDIAKRTFYENLLHEIDELFDKSTFTDNSRLEGLYLLGFHNQAYDLKLKKEKSEEKEESSEE
;
A
#
# COMPACT_ATOMS: atom_id res chain seq x y z
N MET A 1 5.68 -1.23 -24.53
CA MET A 1 6.78 -0.24 -24.31
C MET A 1 7.67 -0.72 -23.17
N SER A 2 8.87 -0.16 -23.02
CA SER A 2 9.69 -0.46 -21.83
C SER A 2 9.04 0.19 -20.60
N TRP A 3 8.98 -0.50 -19.46
CA TRP A 3 8.46 0.06 -18.20
C TRP A 3 9.12 1.40 -17.78
N ILE A 4 10.35 1.65 -18.22
CA ILE A 4 11.05 2.92 -17.98
C ILE A 4 10.43 4.04 -18.83
N ASN A 5 10.01 3.74 -20.05
CA ASN A 5 9.34 4.74 -20.92
C ASN A 5 7.99 5.15 -20.30
N GLU A 6 7.24 4.21 -19.71
CA GLU A 6 6.01 4.53 -18.96
C GLU A 6 6.25 5.49 -17.78
N LEU A 7 7.39 5.37 -17.11
CA LEU A 7 7.77 6.31 -16.04
C LEU A 7 8.21 7.66 -16.58
N ILE A 8 8.87 7.70 -17.73
CA ILE A 8 9.24 8.96 -18.40
C ILE A 8 7.97 9.69 -18.85
N ASP A 9 7.04 8.97 -19.48
CA ASP A 9 5.75 9.52 -19.90
C ASP A 9 4.94 10.02 -18.70
N LEU A 10 4.97 9.28 -17.58
CA LEU A 10 4.34 9.70 -16.34
C LEU A 10 4.94 11.01 -15.81
N TYR A 11 6.27 11.18 -15.88
CA TYR A 11 6.94 12.43 -15.50
C TYR A 11 6.49 13.59 -16.39
N GLU A 12 6.50 13.40 -17.70
CA GLU A 12 6.18 14.42 -18.69
C GLU A 12 4.72 14.85 -18.68
N LYS A 13 3.81 13.94 -18.40
CA LYS A 13 2.37 14.23 -18.24
C LYS A 13 2.02 15.00 -16.95
N ASN A 14 2.94 15.10 -15.98
CA ASN A 14 2.73 15.76 -14.69
C ASN A 14 3.66 16.94 -14.44
N THR A 15 4.06 17.65 -15.47
CA THR A 15 4.97 18.80 -15.35
C THR A 15 4.39 19.93 -14.47
N ASP A 16 3.08 20.04 -14.39
CA ASP A 16 2.35 20.97 -13.51
C ASP A 16 2.54 20.65 -12.02
N LYS A 17 2.87 19.41 -11.67
CA LYS A 17 3.07 18.94 -10.28
C LYS A 17 4.54 18.92 -9.85
N ILE A 18 5.46 19.23 -10.76
CA ILE A 18 6.89 19.27 -10.43
C ILE A 18 7.15 20.33 -9.36
N GLY A 19 7.84 19.95 -8.29
CA GLY A 19 8.22 20.85 -7.20
C GLY A 19 7.12 21.10 -6.17
N ILE A 20 5.92 20.54 -6.35
CA ILE A 20 4.82 20.67 -5.39
C ILE A 20 4.92 19.54 -4.35
N ILE A 21 4.96 19.91 -3.06
CA ILE A 21 4.95 18.95 -1.96
C ILE A 21 3.50 18.58 -1.63
N GLU A 22 3.16 17.33 -1.83
CA GLU A 22 1.87 16.74 -1.52
C GLU A 22 1.99 15.82 -0.30
N TYR A 23 0.86 15.42 0.31
CA TYR A 23 0.84 14.58 1.51
C TYR A 23 -0.08 13.37 1.34
N ARG A 24 0.40 12.21 1.81
CA ARG A 24 -0.39 10.99 1.95
C ARG A 24 -0.28 10.52 3.40
N ARG A 25 -1.38 10.60 4.17
CA ARG A 25 -1.37 10.25 5.62
C ARG A 25 -0.21 10.94 6.36
N ASP A 26 -0.10 12.25 6.19
CA ASP A 26 0.94 13.11 6.78
C ASP A 26 2.39 12.83 6.32
N ILE A 27 2.58 11.93 5.36
CA ILE A 27 3.88 11.65 4.76
C ILE A 27 4.02 12.49 3.49
N PRO A 28 5.02 13.41 3.44
CA PRO A 28 5.25 14.24 2.27
C PRO A 28 5.80 13.43 1.10
N TYR A 29 5.36 13.77 -0.10
CA TYR A 29 5.91 13.29 -1.36
C TYR A 29 5.91 14.40 -2.41
N VAL A 30 6.79 14.32 -3.40
CA VAL A 30 6.96 15.35 -4.42
C VAL A 30 7.45 14.73 -5.72
N LEU A 31 6.92 15.22 -6.85
CA LEU A 31 7.53 14.98 -8.15
C LEU A 31 8.71 15.92 -8.28
N LEU A 32 9.91 15.38 -8.11
CA LEU A 32 11.14 16.21 -8.04
C LEU A 32 11.48 16.83 -9.39
N PRO A 33 11.90 18.10 -9.41
CA PRO A 33 12.58 18.68 -10.57
C PRO A 33 13.85 17.90 -10.90
N LEU A 34 14.33 18.00 -12.14
CA LEU A 34 15.63 17.43 -12.52
C LEU A 34 16.74 18.02 -11.64
N PHE A 35 17.75 17.23 -11.32
CA PHE A 35 18.90 17.62 -10.50
C PHE A 35 18.56 18.13 -9.09
N HIS A 36 17.39 17.72 -8.55
CA HIS A 36 16.97 18.04 -7.19
C HIS A 36 16.67 16.79 -6.36
N THR A 37 16.70 16.96 -5.04
CA THR A 37 16.31 15.95 -4.06
C THR A 37 15.56 16.60 -2.90
N THR A 38 14.97 15.77 -2.03
CA THR A 38 14.42 16.23 -0.74
C THR A 38 15.41 15.98 0.38
N VAL A 39 15.46 16.93 1.31
CA VAL A 39 16.15 16.80 2.61
C VAL A 39 15.22 17.28 3.73
N THR A 40 15.56 16.91 4.96
CA THR A 40 14.92 17.46 6.15
C THR A 40 15.77 18.62 6.66
N ALA A 41 15.27 19.85 6.58
CA ALA A 41 15.95 21.02 7.13
C ALA A 41 15.57 21.25 8.59
N GLN A 42 16.51 21.76 9.38
CA GLN A 42 16.35 22.10 10.79
C GLN A 42 16.32 23.59 11.04
N ILE A 43 16.99 24.38 10.20
CA ILE A 43 17.17 25.82 10.35
C ILE A 43 16.71 26.52 9.08
N THR A 44 15.89 27.55 9.22
CA THR A 44 15.57 28.53 8.16
C THR A 44 16.30 29.82 8.46
N VAL A 45 17.10 30.29 7.49
CA VAL A 45 17.76 31.60 7.52
C VAL A 45 17.07 32.52 6.54
N THR A 46 16.63 33.68 7.00
CA THR A 46 16.03 34.72 6.19
C THR A 46 17.04 35.82 5.97
N ILE A 47 17.30 36.16 4.72
CA ILE A 47 18.14 37.26 4.28
C ILE A 47 17.39 38.15 3.29
N ASP A 48 17.90 39.34 3.04
CA ASP A 48 17.37 40.20 1.98
C ASP A 48 18.08 39.99 0.64
N GLN A 49 17.64 40.69 -0.38
CA GLN A 49 18.23 40.64 -1.74
C GLN A 49 19.70 41.17 -1.81
N ALA A 50 20.11 42.02 -0.86
CA ALA A 50 21.49 42.49 -0.76
C ALA A 50 22.42 41.43 -0.13
N GLY A 51 21.84 40.39 0.51
CA GLY A 51 22.56 39.38 1.26
C GLY A 51 22.82 39.81 2.69
N ASP A 52 21.95 40.65 3.28
CA ASP A 52 22.02 41.00 4.68
C ASP A 52 21.09 40.11 5.50
N PHE A 53 21.61 39.68 6.67
CA PHE A 53 20.88 38.78 7.57
C PHE A 53 19.70 39.51 8.21
N ILE A 54 18.51 38.88 8.23
CA ILE A 54 17.31 39.39 8.85
C ILE A 54 16.99 38.63 10.12
N ARG A 55 16.84 37.27 10.00
CA ARG A 55 16.50 36.40 11.12
C ARG A 55 16.82 34.93 10.82
N ALA A 56 16.84 34.14 11.89
CA ALA A 56 16.88 32.69 11.79
C ALA A 56 15.86 32.04 12.73
N GLU A 57 15.30 30.92 12.31
CA GLU A 57 14.29 30.18 13.07
C GLU A 57 14.45 28.68 12.90
N GLN A 58 13.98 27.89 13.89
CA GLN A 58 13.90 26.44 13.75
C GLN A 58 12.72 26.07 12.87
N VAL A 59 12.91 25.10 12.00
CA VAL A 59 11.85 24.62 11.07
C VAL A 59 10.77 23.87 11.86
N GLU A 60 9.50 24.13 11.59
CA GLU A 60 8.40 23.35 12.17
C GLU A 60 8.41 21.90 11.64
N GLN A 61 8.04 20.93 12.50
CA GLN A 61 8.03 19.50 12.15
C GLN A 61 7.22 19.16 10.90
N LYS A 62 6.10 19.84 10.69
CA LYS A 62 5.22 19.62 9.53
C LYS A 62 5.76 20.22 8.23
N ASP A 63 6.72 21.18 8.29
CA ASP A 63 7.26 21.88 7.10
C ASP A 63 8.74 21.61 6.86
N LYS A 64 9.28 20.54 7.42
CA LYS A 64 10.71 20.20 7.36
C LYS A 64 11.21 19.70 6.00
N THR A 65 10.31 19.23 5.13
CA THR A 65 10.69 18.73 3.80
C THR A 65 11.10 19.87 2.90
N THR A 66 12.32 19.82 2.41
CA THR A 66 12.94 20.89 1.63
C THR A 66 13.49 20.32 0.33
N ILE A 67 13.09 20.92 -0.81
CA ILE A 67 13.62 20.58 -2.12
C ILE A 67 14.92 21.35 -2.30
N ILE A 68 16.00 20.66 -2.63
CA ILE A 68 17.32 21.25 -2.85
C ILE A 68 17.96 20.78 -4.15
N PRO A 69 18.76 21.63 -4.82
CA PRO A 69 19.57 21.20 -5.93
C PRO A 69 20.68 20.25 -5.49
N VAL A 70 21.06 19.30 -6.35
CA VAL A 70 22.14 18.35 -6.09
C VAL A 70 22.99 18.11 -7.34
N THR A 71 24.27 17.83 -7.12
CA THR A 71 25.12 17.19 -8.13
C THR A 71 25.04 15.66 -8.00
N GLU A 72 25.41 14.92 -9.03
CA GLU A 72 25.49 13.45 -8.98
C GLU A 72 26.34 12.94 -7.80
N LYS A 73 27.47 13.61 -7.53
CA LYS A 73 28.39 13.29 -6.42
C LYS A 73 27.76 13.64 -5.07
N SER A 74 27.21 14.84 -4.91
CA SER A 74 26.63 15.27 -3.63
C SER A 74 25.39 14.45 -3.26
N GLY A 75 24.54 14.07 -4.22
CA GLY A 75 23.39 13.18 -4.03
C GLY A 75 23.76 11.76 -3.60
N SER A 76 25.01 11.35 -3.88
CA SER A 76 25.53 10.02 -3.51
C SER A 76 26.47 10.05 -2.29
N ARG A 77 26.80 11.21 -1.73
CA ARG A 77 27.76 11.35 -0.63
C ARG A 77 27.33 10.58 0.63
N THR A 78 28.32 10.14 1.38
CA THR A 78 28.17 9.58 2.72
C THR A 78 28.57 10.61 3.77
N GLY A 79 28.35 10.35 5.06
CA GLY A 79 28.65 11.29 6.14
C GLY A 79 30.10 11.79 6.24
N LYS A 80 31.06 11.13 5.58
CA LYS A 80 32.48 11.54 5.47
C LYS A 80 32.80 12.26 4.14
N GLY A 81 31.84 12.36 3.23
CA GLY A 81 32.03 13.01 1.93
C GLY A 81 32.32 14.50 2.08
N LYS A 82 33.08 15.08 1.15
CA LYS A 82 33.40 16.51 1.10
C LYS A 82 32.66 17.25 -0.03
N GLU A 83 31.82 16.56 -0.80
CA GLU A 83 31.06 17.12 -1.93
C GLU A 83 29.86 17.94 -1.42
N PRO A 84 29.82 19.27 -1.55
CA PRO A 84 28.72 20.09 -1.09
C PRO A 84 27.48 19.94 -1.95
N HIS A 85 26.29 20.10 -1.37
CA HIS A 85 25.07 20.36 -2.12
C HIS A 85 25.07 21.81 -2.59
N PRO A 86 24.63 22.11 -3.81
CA PRO A 86 24.43 23.49 -4.24
C PRO A 86 23.33 24.17 -3.42
N LEU A 87 23.47 25.43 -3.11
CA LEU A 87 22.53 26.33 -2.46
C LEU A 87 22.25 26.07 -0.98
N CYS A 88 21.86 24.84 -0.58
CA CYS A 88 21.48 24.48 0.79
C CYS A 88 22.24 23.24 1.23
N ASP A 89 22.80 23.27 2.46
CA ASP A 89 23.52 22.14 3.04
C ASP A 89 23.53 22.24 4.57
N ASN A 90 24.24 21.36 5.27
CA ASN A 90 24.43 21.49 6.69
C ASN A 90 25.50 22.55 7.04
N LEU A 91 25.53 22.95 8.29
CA LEU A 91 26.39 24.02 8.81
C LEU A 91 27.88 23.87 8.41
N ARG A 92 28.39 22.63 8.40
CA ARG A 92 29.77 22.33 8.04
C ARG A 92 30.17 22.82 6.65
N TYR A 93 29.23 22.84 5.70
CA TYR A 93 29.47 23.28 4.32
C TYR A 93 29.16 24.76 4.14
N LEU A 94 28.12 25.27 4.80
CA LEU A 94 27.66 26.63 4.57
C LEU A 94 28.45 27.68 5.35
N ALA A 95 28.86 27.36 6.58
CA ALA A 95 29.39 28.36 7.49
C ALA A 95 30.91 28.51 7.36
N GLY A 96 31.35 29.61 6.77
CA GLY A 96 32.78 29.95 6.68
C GLY A 96 33.46 30.18 8.04
N ASP A 97 32.67 30.55 9.06
CA ASP A 97 33.09 30.68 10.45
C ASP A 97 33.01 29.38 11.27
N TYR A 98 32.60 28.25 10.68
CA TYR A 98 32.39 26.96 11.37
C TYR A 98 33.62 26.51 12.17
N LYS A 99 34.82 26.62 11.58
CA LYS A 99 36.10 26.24 12.23
C LYS A 99 36.44 27.05 13.49
N LYS A 100 35.80 28.20 13.72
CA LYS A 100 35.96 28.98 14.94
C LYS A 100 35.20 28.37 16.10
N TYR A 101 34.13 27.68 15.82
CA TYR A 101 33.17 27.16 16.82
C TYR A 101 33.09 25.63 16.86
N TYR A 102 33.80 24.95 15.95
CA TYR A 102 33.82 23.50 15.88
C TYR A 102 35.16 22.99 15.35
N LYS A 103 35.58 21.82 15.78
CA LYS A 103 36.84 21.20 15.34
C LYS A 103 36.70 20.67 13.92
N ASP A 104 37.06 21.47 12.93
CA ASP A 104 36.99 21.15 11.50
C ASP A 104 38.15 21.77 10.73
N ASP A 105 38.48 21.19 9.56
CA ASP A 105 39.55 21.69 8.68
C ASP A 105 39.11 22.88 7.78
N GLY A 106 37.83 23.16 7.71
CA GLY A 106 37.25 24.24 6.89
C GLY A 106 37.18 23.94 5.41
N VAL A 107 37.68 22.80 4.95
CA VAL A 107 37.73 22.44 3.52
C VAL A 107 36.32 22.35 2.91
N CYS A 108 35.33 21.89 3.67
CA CYS A 108 33.98 21.75 3.16
C CYS A 108 33.34 23.10 2.81
N SER A 109 33.52 24.14 3.63
CA SER A 109 33.01 25.47 3.37
C SER A 109 33.72 26.18 2.22
N GLU A 110 35.02 25.97 2.08
CA GLU A 110 35.78 26.48 0.93
C GLU A 110 35.32 25.86 -0.40
N LEU A 111 35.11 24.53 -0.43
CA LEU A 111 34.58 23.82 -1.60
C LEU A 111 33.15 24.29 -1.93
N TYR A 112 32.32 24.52 -0.91
CA TYR A 112 30.96 25.00 -1.11
C TYR A 112 30.96 26.42 -1.75
N ILE A 113 31.71 27.35 -1.20
CA ILE A 113 31.78 28.73 -1.73
C ILE A 113 32.33 28.73 -3.16
N SER A 114 33.36 27.94 -3.45
CA SER A 114 33.90 27.82 -4.82
C SER A 114 32.88 27.21 -5.80
N GLN A 115 32.07 26.26 -5.34
CA GLN A 115 30.99 25.69 -6.18
C GLN A 115 29.89 26.72 -6.44
N LEU A 116 29.45 27.44 -5.41
CA LEU A 116 28.40 28.46 -5.52
C LEU A 116 28.85 29.63 -6.39
N GLU A 117 30.12 30.04 -6.30
CA GLU A 117 30.73 31.11 -7.12
C GLU A 117 30.63 30.81 -8.60
N LYS A 118 30.92 29.57 -9.02
CA LYS A 118 30.79 29.15 -10.42
C LYS A 118 29.37 29.28 -10.96
N TRP A 119 28.36 29.00 -10.10
CA TRP A 119 26.95 29.19 -10.48
C TRP A 119 26.62 30.68 -10.57
N VAL A 120 27.08 31.49 -9.61
CA VAL A 120 26.88 32.96 -9.62
C VAL A 120 27.48 33.64 -10.84
N GLU A 121 28.64 33.16 -11.34
CA GLU A 121 29.34 33.70 -12.51
C GLU A 121 28.77 33.21 -13.84
N SER A 122 27.84 32.23 -13.82
CA SER A 122 27.22 31.71 -15.04
C SER A 122 26.07 32.61 -15.51
N ASP A 123 25.70 32.45 -16.79
CA ASP A 123 24.56 33.13 -17.42
C ASP A 123 23.22 32.67 -16.82
N TYR A 124 23.21 31.60 -16.03
CA TYR A 124 22.04 30.96 -15.37
C TYR A 124 21.94 31.30 -13.88
N CYS A 125 22.57 32.38 -13.44
CA CYS A 125 22.51 32.81 -12.05
C CYS A 125 21.18 33.47 -11.72
N HIS A 126 20.43 32.88 -10.76
CA HIS A 126 19.27 33.48 -10.19
C HIS A 126 19.64 34.54 -9.12
N GLU A 127 18.87 35.60 -8.96
CA GLU A 127 19.14 36.68 -7.99
C GLU A 127 19.21 36.15 -6.53
N LYS A 128 18.39 35.20 -6.15
CA LYS A 128 18.43 34.55 -4.82
C LYS A 128 19.75 33.82 -4.58
N VAL A 129 20.32 33.19 -5.58
CA VAL A 129 21.64 32.55 -5.50
C VAL A 129 22.72 33.57 -5.22
N ARG A 130 22.64 34.73 -5.88
CA ARG A 130 23.57 35.85 -5.68
C ARG A 130 23.47 36.44 -4.28
N ALA A 131 22.25 36.57 -3.74
CA ALA A 131 22.03 37.03 -2.37
C ALA A 131 22.64 36.06 -1.34
N ILE A 132 22.39 34.74 -1.49
CA ILE A 132 22.97 33.70 -0.62
C ILE A 132 24.49 33.70 -0.68
N TYR A 133 25.06 33.79 -1.88
CA TYR A 133 26.52 33.89 -2.04
C TYR A 133 27.12 35.09 -1.33
N LYS A 134 26.54 36.30 -1.49
CA LYS A 134 26.97 37.51 -0.81
C LYS A 134 26.91 37.35 0.71
N TYR A 135 25.85 36.75 1.24
CA TYR A 135 25.69 36.50 2.67
C TYR A 135 26.77 35.53 3.20
N LEU A 136 26.88 34.37 2.58
CA LEU A 136 27.80 33.33 3.07
C LEU A 136 29.27 33.71 2.92
N LYS A 137 29.62 34.56 1.95
CA LYS A 137 30.98 35.13 1.80
C LYS A 137 31.39 36.02 2.97
N LYS A 138 30.44 36.55 3.76
CA LYS A 138 30.72 37.32 5.00
C LYS A 138 31.26 36.42 6.10
N SER A 139 31.04 35.09 6.04
CA SER A 139 31.50 34.10 7.02
C SER A 139 31.03 34.40 8.46
N THR A 140 29.74 34.73 8.64
CA THR A 140 29.11 35.09 9.91
C THR A 140 27.97 34.16 10.31
N LEU A 141 27.68 33.10 9.55
CA LEU A 141 26.48 32.29 9.73
C LEU A 141 26.34 31.71 11.15
N ILE A 142 27.40 31.12 11.74
CA ILE A 142 27.33 30.60 13.12
C ILE A 142 27.13 31.74 14.11
N GLN A 143 27.82 32.84 13.94
CA GLN A 143 27.66 34.01 14.80
C GLN A 143 26.21 34.54 14.80
N ASP A 144 25.58 34.64 13.62
CA ASP A 144 24.19 35.07 13.47
C ASP A 144 23.23 34.10 14.14
N LEU A 145 23.44 32.78 13.99
CA LEU A 145 22.64 31.74 14.62
C LEU A 145 22.78 31.72 16.15
N ILE A 146 23.95 32.05 16.70
CA ILE A 146 24.17 32.19 18.15
C ILE A 146 23.41 33.43 18.65
N ALA A 147 23.54 34.57 17.94
CA ALA A 147 22.83 35.82 18.30
C ALA A 147 21.32 35.63 18.35
N HIS A 148 20.77 34.76 17.49
CA HIS A 148 19.32 34.42 17.46
C HIS A 148 18.95 33.20 18.30
N LYS A 149 19.85 32.72 19.16
CA LYS A 149 19.63 31.59 20.11
C LYS A 149 19.22 30.28 19.43
N ILE A 150 19.59 30.09 18.19
CA ILE A 150 19.37 28.85 17.44
C ILE A 150 20.44 27.81 17.78
N ILE A 151 21.71 28.26 17.90
CA ILE A 151 22.85 27.45 18.32
C ILE A 151 23.28 27.82 19.75
N LYS A 152 23.55 26.83 20.56
CA LYS A 152 24.10 26.94 21.90
C LYS A 152 25.57 26.54 21.92
N LEU A 153 26.37 27.27 22.66
CA LEU A 153 27.77 26.95 22.90
C LEU A 153 27.93 26.26 24.24
N ASN A 154 28.95 25.43 24.32
CA ASN A 154 29.44 24.84 25.58
C ASN A 154 30.34 25.83 26.33
N GLU A 155 30.87 25.41 27.48
CA GLU A 155 31.75 26.24 28.34
C GLU A 155 33.07 26.65 27.63
N GLU A 156 33.49 25.95 26.59
CA GLU A 156 34.69 26.21 25.79
C GLU A 156 34.41 27.11 24.57
N ASN A 157 33.24 27.74 24.52
CA ASN A 157 32.77 28.51 23.35
C ASN A 157 32.73 27.73 22.02
N GLN A 158 32.54 26.39 22.09
CA GLN A 158 32.32 25.52 20.94
C GLN A 158 30.86 25.14 20.82
N ILE A 159 30.41 24.78 19.61
CA ILE A 159 29.05 24.27 19.40
C ILE A 159 28.83 23.03 20.30
N ASP A 160 27.79 23.07 21.12
CA ASP A 160 27.49 21.95 22.02
C ASP A 160 26.91 20.76 21.22
N GLU A 161 27.68 19.67 21.12
CA GLU A 161 27.28 18.43 20.42
C GLU A 161 26.13 17.68 21.10
N LYS A 162 25.89 17.94 22.39
CA LYS A 162 24.82 17.29 23.16
C LYS A 162 23.46 17.91 22.90
N GLU A 163 23.45 19.14 22.46
CA GLU A 163 22.23 19.85 22.11
C GLU A 163 21.78 19.49 20.68
N ASN A 164 20.47 19.29 20.53
CA ASN A 164 19.86 18.91 19.26
C ASN A 164 18.92 20.00 18.75
N ILE A 165 18.88 20.18 17.45
CA ILE A 165 17.88 20.97 16.74
C ILE A 165 16.97 20.00 16.00
N GLN A 166 15.69 19.92 16.38
CA GLN A 166 14.74 18.98 15.78
C GLN A 166 15.23 17.52 15.77
N GLY A 167 15.90 17.08 16.85
CA GLY A 167 16.42 15.72 16.99
C GLY A 167 17.71 15.42 16.24
N ILE A 168 18.34 16.43 15.61
CA ILE A 168 19.63 16.33 14.93
C ILE A 168 20.70 17.11 15.74
N PRO A 169 21.88 16.54 16.01
CA PRO A 169 22.97 17.26 16.65
C PRO A 169 23.28 18.58 15.94
N GLN A 170 23.40 19.68 16.70
CA GLN A 170 23.60 21.03 16.17
C GLN A 170 24.65 21.10 15.05
N PRO A 171 25.85 20.48 15.15
CA PRO A 171 26.86 20.57 14.11
C PRO A 171 26.44 19.99 12.75
N LYS A 172 25.39 19.13 12.73
CA LYS A 172 24.85 18.46 11.55
C LYS A 172 23.56 19.08 11.04
N ALA A 173 23.08 20.16 11.68
CA ALA A 173 21.82 20.79 11.30
C ALA A 173 21.88 21.31 9.85
N PHE A 174 20.82 21.04 9.10
CA PHE A 174 20.68 21.44 7.71
C PHE A 174 19.98 22.81 7.61
N VAL A 175 20.52 23.69 6.78
CA VAL A 175 20.04 25.08 6.62
C VAL A 175 19.38 25.26 5.27
N ARG A 176 18.24 25.94 5.27
CA ARG A 176 17.53 26.42 4.08
C ARG A 176 17.34 27.94 4.14
N PHE A 177 17.08 28.57 3.00
CA PHE A 177 17.04 30.02 2.87
C PHE A 177 15.68 30.54 2.43
N ILE A 178 15.30 31.69 3.01
CA ILE A 178 14.24 32.58 2.55
C ILE A 178 14.89 33.89 2.12
N ILE A 179 14.58 34.34 0.91
CA ILE A 179 15.08 35.63 0.39
C ILE A 179 13.91 36.60 0.35
N ARG A 180 13.92 37.56 1.27
CA ARG A 180 12.84 38.52 1.36
C ARG A 180 12.97 39.60 0.30
N SER A 181 11.99 39.71 -0.58
CA SER A 181 11.85 40.81 -1.52
C SER A 181 11.12 41.98 -0.85
N PHE A 182 11.61 43.19 -1.06
CA PHE A 182 10.92 44.42 -0.64
C PHE A 182 10.05 45.00 -1.77
N ASP A 183 10.05 44.38 -2.96
CA ASP A 183 9.20 44.78 -4.07
C ASP A 183 7.86 44.03 -4.00
N GLU A 184 6.76 44.77 -3.73
CA GLU A 184 5.42 44.19 -3.60
C GLU A 184 4.92 43.48 -4.87
N LYS A 185 5.41 43.87 -6.06
CA LYS A 185 5.05 43.19 -7.33
C LYS A 185 5.73 41.85 -7.48
N LEU A 186 7.01 41.75 -7.14
CA LEU A 186 7.76 40.46 -7.16
C LEU A 186 7.24 39.49 -6.09
N TYR A 187 6.79 39.99 -4.94
CA TYR A 187 6.27 39.15 -3.86
C TYR A 187 5.00 38.39 -4.25
N GLN A 188 4.20 38.90 -5.18
CA GLN A 188 2.98 38.24 -5.68
C GLN A 188 3.27 37.18 -6.73
N GLU A 189 4.40 37.22 -7.41
CA GLU A 189 4.72 36.34 -8.54
C GLU A 189 5.69 35.19 -8.19
N THR A 190 6.57 35.37 -7.18
CA THR A 190 7.58 34.37 -6.80
C THR A 190 7.60 34.15 -5.27
N PRO A 191 7.62 32.89 -4.79
CA PRO A 191 7.72 32.60 -3.37
C PRO A 191 9.07 33.04 -2.82
N ASP A 192 9.10 33.65 -1.62
CA ASP A 192 10.35 33.99 -0.92
C ASP A 192 11.20 32.77 -0.59
N GLU A 193 10.54 31.63 -0.37
CA GLU A 193 11.14 30.36 -0.02
C GLU A 193 11.86 29.75 -1.21
N CYS A 194 13.20 29.62 -1.12
CA CYS A 194 14.01 29.06 -2.20
C CYS A 194 13.59 27.64 -2.62
N TRP A 195 13.10 26.82 -1.72
CA TRP A 195 12.70 25.44 -1.99
C TRP A 195 11.35 25.29 -2.70
N LYS A 196 10.56 26.37 -2.78
CA LYS A 196 9.28 26.44 -3.50
C LYS A 196 9.40 27.16 -4.85
N ASP A 197 10.51 27.84 -5.08
CA ASP A 197 10.69 28.70 -6.23
C ASP A 197 11.05 27.91 -7.48
N ARG A 198 10.09 27.78 -8.38
CA ARG A 198 10.24 27.04 -9.63
C ARG A 198 11.23 27.71 -10.59
N ALA A 199 11.27 29.03 -10.65
CA ALA A 199 12.22 29.74 -11.51
C ALA A 199 13.65 29.50 -11.05
N LEU A 200 13.90 29.48 -9.75
CA LEU A 200 15.20 29.13 -9.19
C LEU A 200 15.60 27.68 -9.53
N GLN A 201 14.64 26.74 -9.44
CA GLN A 201 14.88 25.33 -9.81
C GLN A 201 15.21 25.20 -11.30
N GLU A 202 14.50 25.89 -12.17
CA GLU A 202 14.75 25.91 -13.62
C GLU A 202 16.12 26.53 -13.95
N CYS A 203 16.52 27.63 -13.31
CA CYS A 203 17.87 28.22 -13.46
C CYS A 203 18.98 27.21 -13.11
N TYR A 204 18.78 26.40 -12.05
CA TYR A 204 19.76 25.36 -11.72
C TYR A 204 19.82 24.24 -12.77
N ILE A 205 18.67 23.82 -13.30
CA ILE A 205 18.63 22.82 -14.37
C ILE A 205 19.42 23.29 -15.59
N GLU A 206 19.20 24.53 -16.02
CA GLU A 206 19.93 25.11 -17.18
C GLU A 206 21.43 25.28 -16.87
N TYR A 207 21.78 25.67 -15.64
CA TYR A 207 23.16 25.71 -15.20
C TYR A 207 23.85 24.35 -15.33
N VAL A 208 23.22 23.28 -14.87
CA VAL A 208 23.76 21.91 -14.98
C VAL A 208 23.90 21.51 -16.45
N ARG A 209 22.89 21.76 -17.28
CA ARG A 209 22.93 21.49 -18.73
C ARG A 209 24.09 22.17 -19.42
N SER A 210 24.42 23.40 -19.02
CA SER A 210 25.56 24.14 -19.57
C SER A 210 26.92 23.55 -19.19
N GLN A 211 26.99 22.76 -18.10
CA GLN A 211 28.24 22.13 -17.63
C GLN A 211 28.50 20.76 -18.24
N GLU A 212 27.50 20.14 -18.89
CA GLU A 212 27.60 18.80 -19.44
C GLU A 212 28.52 18.79 -20.70
N LYS A 213 29.59 18.00 -20.64
CA LYS A 213 30.64 18.01 -21.70
C LYS A 213 30.66 16.74 -22.54
N GLU A 214 30.35 15.57 -21.98
CA GLU A 214 30.44 14.30 -22.70
C GLU A 214 29.04 13.74 -22.95
N LYS A 215 28.74 13.47 -24.24
CA LYS A 215 27.47 12.84 -24.66
C LYS A 215 27.74 11.44 -25.19
N GLY A 216 26.88 10.53 -24.84
CA GLY A 216 26.87 9.15 -25.32
C GLY A 216 25.47 8.74 -25.77
N LEU A 217 25.35 7.60 -26.43
CA LEU A 217 24.08 7.05 -26.85
C LEU A 217 23.30 6.55 -25.63
N CYS A 218 22.16 7.17 -25.36
CA CYS A 218 21.21 6.65 -24.35
C CYS A 218 20.47 5.44 -24.91
N TYR A 219 20.61 4.27 -24.28
CA TYR A 219 19.98 3.02 -24.74
C TYR A 219 18.44 2.99 -24.58
N LEU A 220 17.88 3.90 -23.80
CA LEU A 220 16.43 4.01 -23.61
C LEU A 220 15.75 4.89 -24.66
N THR A 221 16.38 6.03 -24.98
CA THR A 221 15.80 7.01 -25.90
C THR A 221 16.36 6.93 -27.33
N GLY A 222 17.53 6.32 -27.49
CA GLY A 222 18.26 6.32 -28.77
C GLY A 222 18.93 7.66 -29.12
N ASN A 223 18.89 8.64 -28.22
CA ASN A 223 19.46 9.97 -28.42
C ASN A 223 20.86 10.10 -27.80
N MET A 224 21.62 11.09 -28.28
CA MET A 224 22.90 11.49 -27.69
C MET A 224 22.62 12.36 -26.45
N GLU A 225 22.89 11.82 -25.26
CA GLU A 225 22.65 12.48 -23.97
C GLU A 225 23.91 12.45 -23.10
N SER A 226 23.98 13.30 -22.09
CA SER A 226 24.97 13.17 -21.03
C SER A 226 24.69 11.93 -20.20
N ILE A 227 25.62 10.99 -20.14
CA ILE A 227 25.39 9.66 -19.53
C ILE A 227 25.61 9.70 -18.02
N SER A 228 24.66 9.14 -17.26
CA SER A 228 24.76 8.96 -15.81
C SER A 228 25.34 7.61 -15.44
N TYR A 229 26.27 7.61 -14.48
CA TYR A 229 26.81 6.40 -13.85
C TYR A 229 26.42 6.27 -12.37
N LEU A 230 25.83 7.32 -11.79
CA LEU A 230 25.40 7.36 -10.39
C LEU A 230 23.87 7.58 -10.29
N HIS A 231 23.11 6.52 -10.45
CA HIS A 231 21.65 6.58 -10.42
C HIS A 231 21.08 6.78 -9.01
N SER A 232 19.80 7.19 -8.97
CA SER A 232 19.09 7.61 -7.76
C SER A 232 18.94 6.49 -6.71
N LYS A 233 19.06 6.91 -5.45
CA LYS A 233 18.65 6.16 -4.25
C LYS A 233 17.28 6.63 -3.76
N LYS A 234 16.85 6.14 -2.59
CA LYS A 234 15.62 6.57 -1.89
C LYS A 234 14.36 6.36 -2.73
N ILE A 235 14.28 5.22 -3.41
CA ILE A 235 13.17 4.93 -4.32
C ILE A 235 11.91 4.66 -3.52
N ARG A 236 11.92 3.70 -2.59
CA ARG A 236 10.74 3.31 -1.82
C ARG A 236 10.41 4.28 -0.68
N ASN A 237 11.43 4.76 0.00
CA ASN A 237 11.32 5.73 1.11
C ASN A 237 12.62 6.51 1.30
N GLU A 238 12.63 7.53 2.18
CA GLU A 238 13.79 8.40 2.40
C GLU A 238 15.01 7.68 3.00
N GLY A 239 14.80 6.59 3.74
CA GLY A 239 15.88 5.77 4.32
C GLY A 239 16.42 4.69 3.38
N ASP A 240 15.81 4.52 2.19
CA ASP A 240 16.17 3.44 1.27
C ASP A 240 17.47 3.72 0.53
N GLY A 241 18.51 2.96 0.88
CA GLY A 241 19.81 3.00 0.20
C GLY A 241 19.88 2.20 -1.10
N ALA A 242 18.85 1.39 -1.40
CA ALA A 242 18.83 0.51 -2.56
C ALA A 242 18.71 1.29 -3.87
N LYS A 243 19.45 0.83 -4.89
CA LYS A 243 19.42 1.38 -6.24
C LYS A 243 18.78 0.38 -7.20
N LEU A 244 17.98 0.89 -8.12
CA LEU A 244 17.39 0.09 -9.19
C LEU A 244 18.41 -0.13 -10.32
N ILE A 245 19.19 0.89 -10.65
CA ILE A 245 20.26 0.85 -11.64
C ILE A 245 21.58 1.08 -10.92
N SER A 246 22.55 0.20 -11.15
CA SER A 246 23.90 0.30 -10.61
C SER A 246 24.89 0.15 -11.76
N ALA A 247 25.43 1.28 -12.21
CA ALA A 247 26.36 1.39 -13.36
C ALA A 247 27.76 1.89 -12.97
N ASN A 248 28.07 1.92 -11.66
CA ASN A 248 29.33 2.42 -11.13
C ASN A 248 30.32 1.32 -10.73
N ASP A 249 30.20 0.14 -11.34
CA ASP A 249 31.08 -0.99 -11.06
C ASP A 249 32.44 -0.77 -11.75
N SER A 250 33.46 -0.52 -10.92
CA SER A 250 34.85 -0.37 -11.38
C SER A 250 35.64 -1.70 -11.44
N GLN A 251 35.01 -2.80 -10.95
CA GLN A 251 35.66 -4.12 -10.87
C GLN A 251 35.10 -5.13 -11.87
N ASN A 252 34.32 -4.66 -12.83
CA ASN A 252 33.72 -5.40 -13.94
C ASN A 252 32.83 -6.62 -13.58
N PHE A 253 32.28 -6.69 -12.37
CA PHE A 253 31.39 -7.77 -11.97
C PHE A 253 30.05 -7.78 -12.73
N THR A 254 29.51 -6.60 -13.03
CA THR A 254 28.20 -6.44 -13.69
C THR A 254 28.24 -6.67 -15.20
N TYR A 255 29.38 -6.51 -15.83
CA TYR A 255 29.53 -6.65 -17.29
C TYR A 255 30.53 -7.73 -17.74
N ARG A 256 31.16 -8.42 -16.79
CA ARG A 256 32.15 -9.46 -17.03
C ARG A 256 31.70 -10.53 -18.02
N GLY A 257 32.53 -10.81 -18.99
CA GLY A 257 32.29 -11.84 -20.00
C GLY A 257 31.34 -11.45 -21.13
N ARG A 258 30.81 -10.21 -21.11
CA ARG A 258 29.93 -9.67 -22.15
C ARG A 258 30.50 -8.43 -22.81
N PHE A 259 31.04 -7.52 -22.02
CA PHE A 259 31.51 -6.20 -22.44
C PHE A 259 32.90 -5.94 -21.90
N THR A 260 33.62 -5.05 -22.55
CA THR A 260 34.98 -4.65 -22.17
C THR A 260 34.96 -3.55 -21.12
N SER A 261 33.99 -2.65 -21.19
CA SER A 261 33.86 -1.53 -20.29
C SER A 261 32.41 -1.40 -19.73
N LYS A 262 32.24 -0.60 -18.68
CA LYS A 262 30.92 -0.31 -18.11
C LYS A 262 30.04 0.52 -19.05
N GLU A 263 30.66 1.33 -19.87
CA GLU A 263 30.03 2.22 -20.86
C GLU A 263 29.32 1.39 -21.94
N GLU A 264 29.92 0.29 -22.35
CA GLU A 264 29.33 -0.65 -23.31
C GLU A 264 28.18 -1.47 -22.69
N ALA A 265 28.26 -1.74 -21.39
CA ALA A 265 27.29 -2.59 -20.72
C ALA A 265 25.95 -1.89 -20.53
N PHE A 266 25.95 -0.62 -20.19
CA PHE A 266 24.74 0.14 -19.86
C PHE A 266 24.99 1.64 -19.91
N ALA A 267 24.30 2.34 -20.82
CA ALA A 267 24.36 3.78 -20.95
C ALA A 267 22.94 4.38 -20.93
N VAL A 268 22.65 5.19 -19.93
CA VAL A 268 21.38 5.91 -19.79
C VAL A 268 21.65 7.38 -19.53
N GLY A 269 20.98 8.23 -20.28
CA GLY A 269 21.07 9.67 -20.14
C GLY A 269 20.73 10.14 -18.73
N ASN A 270 21.41 11.17 -18.26
CA ASN A 270 21.23 11.69 -16.90
C ASN A 270 19.79 12.20 -16.67
N GLU A 271 19.26 13.02 -17.57
CA GLU A 271 17.89 13.52 -17.49
C GLU A 271 16.87 12.38 -17.62
N THR A 272 17.06 11.48 -18.59
CA THR A 272 16.23 10.28 -18.80
C THR A 272 16.16 9.42 -17.54
N SER A 273 17.30 9.15 -16.91
CA SER A 273 17.37 8.42 -15.64
C SER A 273 16.64 9.16 -14.52
N GLN A 274 16.82 10.47 -14.42
CA GLN A 274 16.16 11.25 -13.36
C GLN A 274 14.66 11.34 -13.53
N LYS A 275 14.15 11.58 -14.76
CA LYS A 275 12.71 11.56 -15.05
C LYS A 275 12.09 10.24 -14.58
N ALA A 276 12.64 9.11 -15.01
CA ALA A 276 12.13 7.80 -14.64
C ALA A 276 12.20 7.55 -13.12
N HIS A 277 13.31 7.87 -12.47
CA HIS A 277 13.44 7.65 -11.01
C HIS A 277 12.57 8.62 -10.20
N ASN A 278 12.42 9.88 -10.60
CA ASN A 278 11.59 10.85 -9.90
C ASN A 278 10.11 10.51 -10.03
N ALA A 279 9.65 10.09 -11.23
CA ALA A 279 8.30 9.56 -11.42
C ALA A 279 8.06 8.31 -10.56
N LEU A 280 9.01 7.37 -10.54
CA LEU A 280 8.89 6.15 -9.73
C LEU A 280 8.80 6.46 -8.24
N LYS A 281 9.66 7.33 -7.71
CA LYS A 281 9.59 7.77 -6.31
C LYS A 281 8.25 8.40 -5.98
N TRP A 282 7.80 9.31 -6.82
CA TRP A 282 6.53 10.01 -6.66
C TRP A 282 5.35 9.07 -6.65
N ILE A 283 5.21 8.19 -7.65
CA ILE A 283 4.07 7.30 -7.76
C ILE A 283 4.05 6.21 -6.66
N ILE A 284 5.22 5.70 -6.25
CA ILE A 284 5.32 4.78 -5.10
C ILE A 284 4.83 5.46 -3.82
N ARG A 285 5.25 6.70 -3.55
CA ARG A 285 4.84 7.43 -2.34
C ARG A 285 3.38 7.85 -2.40
N LYS A 286 2.89 8.25 -3.56
CA LYS A 286 1.50 8.62 -3.80
C LYS A 286 0.55 7.44 -3.58
N GLN A 287 0.82 6.26 -4.15
CA GLN A 287 -0.14 5.17 -4.18
C GLN A 287 0.42 3.75 -4.07
N GLY A 288 1.71 3.60 -3.86
CA GLY A 288 2.35 2.28 -3.68
C GLY A 288 1.80 1.51 -2.48
N THR A 289 1.78 0.20 -2.59
CA THR A 289 1.44 -0.75 -1.54
C THR A 289 2.67 -1.51 -1.11
N PHE A 290 2.90 -1.59 0.20
CA PHE A 290 4.10 -2.17 0.78
C PHE A 290 3.76 -3.50 1.46
N PHE A 291 4.51 -4.53 1.08
CA PHE A 291 4.46 -5.86 1.67
C PHE A 291 5.88 -6.25 2.13
N ASP A 292 6.24 -5.89 3.35
CA ASP A 292 7.60 -6.03 3.91
C ASP A 292 8.65 -5.33 3.03
N THR A 293 9.56 -6.08 2.42
CA THR A 293 10.60 -5.57 1.50
C THR A 293 10.08 -5.31 0.09
N MET A 294 8.95 -5.90 -0.29
CA MET A 294 8.33 -5.75 -1.59
C MET A 294 7.44 -4.51 -1.66
N THR A 295 7.53 -3.79 -2.75
CA THR A 295 6.68 -2.64 -3.06
C THR A 295 6.02 -2.86 -4.41
N ILE A 296 4.69 -2.79 -4.44
CA ILE A 296 3.91 -2.84 -5.68
C ILE A 296 3.28 -1.48 -5.92
N VAL A 297 3.43 -0.98 -7.13
CA VAL A 297 2.77 0.25 -7.57
C VAL A 297 2.01 -0.01 -8.85
N THR A 298 0.80 0.50 -8.91
CA THR A 298 -0.08 0.44 -10.07
C THR A 298 -0.60 1.82 -10.40
N TRP A 299 -0.70 2.16 -11.68
CA TRP A 299 -1.33 3.41 -12.13
C TRP A 299 -1.96 3.22 -13.50
N GLU A 300 -2.93 4.06 -13.80
CA GLU A 300 -3.54 4.15 -15.12
C GLU A 300 -2.79 5.19 -15.96
N SER A 301 -2.62 4.94 -17.26
CA SER A 301 -1.74 5.72 -18.15
C SER A 301 -2.14 7.19 -18.31
N ASN A 302 -3.42 7.54 -18.08
CA ASN A 302 -3.93 8.90 -18.03
C ASN A 302 -4.16 9.40 -16.59
N GLN A 303 -3.68 8.64 -15.59
CA GLN A 303 -3.70 8.94 -14.16
C GLN A 303 -5.09 9.03 -13.54
N LEU A 304 -6.07 8.39 -14.14
CA LEU A 304 -7.37 8.22 -13.54
C LEU A 304 -7.26 7.37 -12.27
N SER A 305 -8.08 7.70 -11.28
CA SER A 305 -8.20 6.87 -10.10
C SER A 305 -8.84 5.55 -10.47
N MET A 306 -8.28 4.46 -9.98
CA MET A 306 -8.69 3.10 -10.28
C MET A 306 -8.77 2.27 -8.99
N PRO A 307 -9.68 1.28 -8.91
CA PRO A 307 -9.73 0.39 -7.76
C PRO A 307 -8.40 -0.34 -7.59
N LYS A 308 -7.92 -0.46 -6.36
CA LYS A 308 -6.67 -1.15 -6.07
C LYS A 308 -6.91 -2.64 -5.96
N TRP A 309 -6.09 -3.42 -6.65
CA TRP A 309 -6.21 -4.87 -6.76
C TRP A 309 -6.14 -5.64 -5.42
N GLU A 310 -5.49 -5.06 -4.41
CA GLU A 310 -5.29 -5.67 -3.09
C GLU A 310 -6.40 -5.36 -2.08
N ARG A 311 -7.37 -4.52 -2.45
CA ARG A 311 -8.43 -4.06 -1.54
C ARG A 311 -9.59 -5.07 -1.44
N ASP A 312 -10.29 -5.03 -0.31
CA ASP A 312 -11.58 -5.70 -0.16
C ASP A 312 -12.69 -4.96 -0.90
N THR A 313 -13.80 -5.67 -1.15
CA THR A 313 -14.95 -5.14 -1.90
C THR A 313 -15.51 -3.85 -1.28
N GLU A 314 -15.66 -3.81 0.06
CA GLU A 314 -16.21 -2.64 0.73
C GLU A 314 -15.26 -1.44 0.66
N ALA A 315 -13.95 -1.67 0.75
CA ALA A 315 -12.96 -0.60 0.63
C ALA A 315 -12.96 0.03 -0.78
N ILE A 316 -13.17 -0.77 -1.84
CA ILE A 316 -13.32 -0.26 -3.22
C ILE A 316 -14.55 0.64 -3.33
N VAL A 317 -15.69 0.22 -2.75
CA VAL A 317 -16.93 1.02 -2.74
C VAL A 317 -16.72 2.32 -1.97
N SER A 318 -16.19 2.26 -0.75
CA SER A 318 -15.96 3.42 0.08
C SER A 318 -14.94 4.41 -0.51
N GLU A 319 -13.91 3.91 -1.22
CA GLU A 319 -12.94 4.76 -1.92
C GLU A 319 -13.61 5.48 -3.08
N TYR A 320 -14.46 4.80 -3.85
CA TYR A 320 -15.24 5.41 -4.93
C TYR A 320 -16.24 6.46 -4.43
N GLU A 321 -17.05 6.13 -3.42
CA GLU A 321 -18.04 7.05 -2.84
C GLU A 321 -17.37 8.35 -2.34
N ARG A 322 -16.22 8.24 -1.65
CA ARG A 322 -15.47 9.40 -1.14
C ARG A 322 -14.91 10.28 -2.24
N GLU A 323 -14.42 9.69 -3.32
CA GLU A 323 -13.73 10.42 -4.38
C GLU A 323 -14.72 11.06 -5.37
N TYR A 324 -15.86 10.43 -5.61
CA TYR A 324 -16.75 10.81 -6.70
C TYR A 324 -18.17 11.18 -6.28
N VAL A 325 -18.67 10.72 -5.15
CA VAL A 325 -20.05 11.00 -4.70
C VAL A 325 -20.10 12.14 -3.69
N GLY A 326 -19.03 12.37 -2.91
CA GLY A 326 -18.94 13.44 -1.93
C GLY A 326 -18.96 14.88 -2.49
N ASN A 327 -18.91 15.07 -3.82
CA ASN A 327 -18.82 16.36 -4.50
C ASN A 327 -19.86 16.59 -5.61
N ALA A 328 -20.86 15.74 -5.76
CA ALA A 328 -21.86 15.89 -6.81
C ALA A 328 -23.27 15.55 -6.31
N GLU A 329 -24.14 16.58 -6.32
CA GLU A 329 -25.58 16.40 -6.52
C GLU A 329 -25.76 16.04 -8.01
N ASP A 330 -25.62 14.79 -8.38
CA ASP A 330 -25.90 14.35 -9.75
C ASP A 330 -27.05 13.36 -9.79
N ASP A 331 -28.10 13.76 -10.52
CA ASP A 331 -29.25 12.99 -10.96
C ASP A 331 -28.80 11.66 -11.63
N TRP A 332 -29.14 10.57 -10.99
CA TRP A 332 -28.93 9.23 -11.52
C TRP A 332 -30.17 8.77 -12.27
N GLU A 333 -30.28 9.10 -13.55
CA GLU A 333 -31.24 8.41 -14.42
C GLU A 333 -30.75 6.99 -14.73
N ASP A 334 -31.55 6.03 -14.32
CA ASP A 334 -31.39 4.59 -14.59
C ASP A 334 -31.64 4.28 -16.06
N ASP A 335 -30.59 4.02 -16.83
CA ASP A 335 -30.74 3.30 -18.10
C ASP A 335 -29.57 2.32 -18.35
N TRP A 336 -29.67 1.14 -17.74
CA TRP A 336 -28.96 -0.07 -18.20
C TRP A 336 -29.64 -1.35 -17.72
N SER A 337 -30.19 -2.08 -18.72
CA SER A 337 -30.83 -3.37 -18.54
C SER A 337 -29.91 -4.43 -17.93
N THR A 338 -30.33 -4.93 -16.87
CA THR A 338 -29.98 -5.98 -15.95
C THR A 338 -29.51 -7.28 -16.59
N GLY A 339 -28.23 -7.63 -16.36
CA GLY A 339 -27.92 -9.05 -16.18
C GLY A 339 -28.39 -9.46 -14.78
N GLU A 340 -29.07 -10.58 -14.64
CA GLU A 340 -29.57 -11.08 -13.36
C GLU A 340 -28.45 -11.15 -12.32
N ILE A 341 -28.51 -10.25 -11.35
CA ILE A 341 -27.63 -10.27 -10.18
C ILE A 341 -28.27 -11.27 -9.21
N VAL A 342 -27.79 -12.51 -9.21
CA VAL A 342 -28.10 -13.46 -8.13
C VAL A 342 -27.27 -13.06 -6.91
N SER A 343 -27.75 -12.07 -6.17
CA SER A 343 -27.15 -11.61 -4.91
C SER A 343 -27.87 -12.21 -3.72
N ASP A 344 -27.52 -13.43 -3.41
CA ASP A 344 -28.01 -14.09 -2.19
C ASP A 344 -27.11 -13.74 -0.98
N GLY A 345 -27.23 -12.54 -0.41
CA GLY A 345 -26.50 -12.30 0.82
C GLY A 345 -26.39 -10.88 1.36
N ASN A 346 -26.22 -9.91 0.58
CA ASN A 346 -26.42 -8.48 0.84
C ASN A 346 -26.52 -7.73 -0.49
N PRO A 347 -27.71 -7.62 -1.06
CA PRO A 347 -27.95 -7.00 -2.36
C PRO A 347 -27.36 -5.59 -2.44
N ILE A 348 -27.47 -4.82 -1.36
CA ILE A 348 -27.02 -3.42 -1.29
C ILE A 348 -25.51 -3.29 -1.55
N THR A 349 -24.68 -4.16 -0.98
CA THR A 349 -23.22 -4.06 -1.17
C THR A 349 -22.81 -4.50 -2.56
N ALA A 350 -23.46 -5.52 -3.12
CA ALA A 350 -23.19 -5.97 -4.48
C ALA A 350 -23.54 -4.86 -5.49
N ASP A 351 -24.71 -4.24 -5.38
CA ASP A 351 -25.14 -3.13 -6.23
C ASP A 351 -24.18 -1.94 -6.16
N LYS A 352 -23.76 -1.55 -4.96
CA LYS A 352 -22.79 -0.47 -4.76
C LYS A 352 -21.47 -0.78 -5.40
N PHE A 353 -20.99 -2.03 -5.31
CA PHE A 353 -19.74 -2.45 -5.93
C PHE A 353 -19.80 -2.35 -7.46
N TYR A 354 -20.88 -2.84 -8.07
CA TYR A 354 -21.09 -2.70 -9.52
C TYR A 354 -21.23 -1.25 -9.97
N LYS A 355 -21.95 -0.42 -9.19
CA LYS A 355 -22.05 1.02 -9.44
C LYS A 355 -20.67 1.68 -9.40
N ALA A 356 -19.86 1.36 -8.41
CA ALA A 356 -18.48 1.87 -8.31
C ALA A 356 -17.63 1.46 -9.52
N LEU A 357 -17.64 0.18 -9.91
CA LEU A 357 -16.89 -0.29 -11.08
C LEU A 357 -17.36 0.35 -12.40
N ARG A 358 -18.66 0.50 -12.60
CA ARG A 358 -19.22 1.23 -13.75
C ARG A 358 -18.82 2.70 -13.76
N GLY A 359 -18.81 3.35 -12.57
CA GLY A 359 -18.36 4.72 -12.42
C GLY A 359 -16.91 4.91 -12.80
N TYR A 360 -16.02 4.01 -12.39
CA TYR A 360 -14.64 3.98 -12.88
C TYR A 360 -14.60 3.75 -14.40
N GLY A 361 -15.38 2.81 -14.92
CA GLY A 361 -15.41 2.45 -16.33
C GLY A 361 -15.87 3.59 -17.26
N LYS A 362 -16.81 4.46 -16.82
CA LYS A 362 -17.27 5.62 -17.59
C LYS A 362 -16.19 6.66 -17.87
N LYS A 363 -15.12 6.69 -17.05
CA LYS A 363 -14.05 7.68 -17.15
C LYS A 363 -12.85 7.20 -17.95
N ILE A 364 -12.80 5.92 -18.27
CA ILE A 364 -11.65 5.27 -18.93
C ILE A 364 -11.77 5.42 -20.43
N ASP A 365 -10.68 5.83 -21.08
CA ASP A 365 -10.50 5.66 -22.51
C ASP A 365 -10.21 4.18 -22.82
N ASN A 366 -10.84 3.61 -23.83
CA ASN A 366 -10.63 2.22 -24.28
C ASN A 366 -9.18 1.92 -24.69
N THR A 367 -8.38 2.94 -24.97
CA THR A 367 -6.97 2.83 -25.32
C THR A 367 -6.03 2.92 -24.13
N SER A 368 -6.54 3.28 -22.95
CA SER A 368 -5.72 3.45 -21.76
C SER A 368 -5.31 2.12 -21.13
N ASN A 369 -4.17 2.11 -20.46
CA ASN A 369 -3.58 0.94 -19.86
C ASN A 369 -3.35 1.13 -18.36
N MET A 370 -3.51 0.06 -17.61
CA MET A 370 -3.02 -0.10 -16.25
C MET A 370 -1.61 -0.64 -16.28
N ILE A 371 -0.69 0.03 -15.61
CA ILE A 371 0.69 -0.38 -15.46
C ILE A 371 0.90 -0.89 -14.02
N LEU A 372 1.61 -1.99 -13.90
CA LEU A 372 2.01 -2.58 -12.62
C LEU A 372 3.51 -2.79 -12.60
N LEU A 373 4.15 -2.26 -11.58
CA LEU A 373 5.55 -2.56 -11.27
C LEU A 373 5.64 -3.09 -9.83
N ALA A 374 6.36 -4.20 -9.66
CA ALA A 374 6.68 -4.73 -8.35
C ALA A 374 8.21 -4.78 -8.15
N PHE A 375 8.64 -4.26 -7.03
CA PHE A 375 10.05 -4.18 -6.66
C PHE A 375 10.30 -4.90 -5.33
N ASP A 376 11.42 -5.60 -5.24
CA ASP A 376 11.88 -6.17 -3.99
C ASP A 376 13.36 -5.88 -3.74
N ALA A 377 13.72 -5.68 -2.48
CA ALA A 377 15.10 -5.50 -2.05
C ALA A 377 15.60 -6.77 -1.35
N ALA A 378 15.99 -7.75 -2.13
CA ALA A 378 16.56 -8.99 -1.61
C ALA A 378 17.86 -8.77 -0.82
N THR A 379 18.57 -7.65 -1.08
CA THR A 379 19.78 -7.25 -0.36
C THR A 379 19.80 -5.75 -0.07
N PRO A 380 20.40 -5.30 1.05
CA PRO A 380 20.61 -3.89 1.29
C PRO A 380 21.47 -3.27 0.17
N GLY A 381 20.92 -2.35 -0.59
CA GLY A 381 21.64 -1.63 -1.65
C GLY A 381 21.23 -1.97 -3.08
N ARG A 382 20.47 -3.06 -3.32
CA ARG A 382 19.95 -3.40 -4.65
C ARG A 382 18.44 -3.59 -4.61
N LEU A 383 17.75 -2.90 -5.50
CA LEU A 383 16.32 -3.04 -5.75
C LEU A 383 16.14 -3.79 -7.07
N ALA A 384 15.44 -4.90 -7.03
CA ALA A 384 15.11 -5.70 -8.20
C ALA A 384 13.66 -5.41 -8.65
N LEU A 385 13.46 -5.23 -9.95
CA LEU A 385 12.13 -5.31 -10.56
C LEU A 385 11.78 -6.80 -10.68
N ILE A 386 10.78 -7.25 -9.92
CA ILE A 386 10.34 -8.65 -9.89
C ILE A 386 9.12 -8.92 -10.76
N GLU A 387 8.32 -7.89 -11.02
CA GLU A 387 7.15 -7.98 -11.89
C GLU A 387 6.97 -6.67 -12.66
N ASN A 388 6.61 -6.80 -13.94
CA ASN A 388 6.23 -5.70 -14.83
C ASN A 388 5.09 -6.18 -15.70
N GLN A 389 3.92 -5.58 -15.56
CA GLN A 389 2.74 -5.91 -16.34
C GLN A 389 2.05 -4.66 -16.85
N GLU A 390 1.55 -4.75 -18.05
CA GLU A 390 0.70 -3.77 -18.69
C GLU A 390 -0.59 -4.46 -19.11
N LEU A 391 -1.72 -3.86 -18.79
CA LEU A 391 -3.04 -4.42 -19.08
C LEU A 391 -4.00 -3.30 -19.44
N ASN A 392 -4.79 -3.48 -20.51
CA ASN A 392 -5.84 -2.52 -20.85
C ASN A 392 -6.75 -2.25 -19.65
N SER A 393 -7.07 -0.98 -19.39
CA SER A 393 -7.79 -0.52 -18.19
C SER A 393 -9.18 -1.12 -18.07
N VAL A 394 -9.90 -1.30 -19.18
CA VAL A 394 -11.22 -1.96 -19.19
C VAL A 394 -11.11 -3.43 -18.80
N ARG A 395 -10.07 -4.12 -19.31
CA ARG A 395 -9.81 -5.52 -18.95
C ARG A 395 -9.42 -5.66 -17.47
N TYR A 396 -8.66 -4.72 -16.95
CA TYR A 396 -8.34 -4.68 -15.53
C TYR A 396 -9.60 -4.61 -14.66
N LEU A 397 -10.52 -3.68 -14.96
CA LEU A 397 -11.79 -3.59 -14.22
C LEU A 397 -12.59 -4.89 -14.29
N LYS A 398 -12.69 -5.52 -15.46
CA LYS A 398 -13.35 -6.82 -15.61
C LYS A 398 -12.69 -7.93 -14.79
N ASN A 399 -11.36 -7.91 -14.64
CA ASN A 399 -10.66 -8.89 -13.83
C ASN A 399 -10.89 -8.65 -12.32
N ILE A 400 -10.92 -7.39 -11.87
CA ILE A 400 -11.31 -7.03 -10.50
C ILE A 400 -12.75 -7.48 -10.22
N GLU A 401 -13.67 -7.14 -11.10
CA GLU A 401 -15.06 -7.59 -11.00
C GLU A 401 -15.16 -9.12 -10.89
N LYS A 402 -14.50 -9.82 -11.80
CA LYS A 402 -14.47 -11.29 -11.82
C LYS A 402 -13.93 -11.87 -10.52
N TRP A 403 -12.83 -11.34 -9.99
CA TRP A 403 -12.24 -11.80 -8.72
C TRP A 403 -13.21 -11.67 -7.57
N HIS A 404 -13.78 -10.48 -7.40
CA HIS A 404 -14.71 -10.21 -6.30
C HIS A 404 -16.01 -11.01 -6.41
N ASN A 405 -16.52 -11.24 -7.61
CA ASN A 405 -17.73 -12.03 -7.86
C ASN A 405 -17.49 -13.53 -7.65
N ASP A 406 -16.40 -14.05 -8.24
CA ASP A 406 -16.10 -15.50 -8.14
C ASP A 406 -15.78 -15.90 -6.70
N CYS A 407 -15.20 -15.00 -5.91
CA CYS A 407 -14.91 -15.20 -4.48
C CYS A 407 -16.03 -14.69 -3.55
N ASN A 408 -17.12 -14.17 -4.11
CA ASN A 408 -18.17 -13.52 -3.33
C ASN A 408 -18.71 -14.40 -2.22
N TRP A 409 -18.60 -13.92 -0.99
CA TRP A 409 -19.17 -14.50 0.22
C TRP A 409 -19.54 -13.39 1.21
N ILE A 410 -20.22 -13.72 2.30
CA ILE A 410 -20.55 -12.75 3.35
C ILE A 410 -19.38 -12.65 4.32
N HIS A 411 -18.71 -11.53 4.31
CA HIS A 411 -17.60 -11.22 5.21
C HIS A 411 -17.99 -10.21 6.28
N THR A 412 -17.28 -10.25 7.40
CA THR A 412 -17.42 -9.27 8.48
C THR A 412 -16.05 -8.68 8.80
N LYS A 413 -15.96 -7.36 8.86
CA LYS A 413 -14.80 -6.64 9.37
C LYS A 413 -15.20 -5.64 10.44
N TRP A 414 -14.23 -5.19 11.23
CA TRP A 414 -14.42 -4.18 12.25
C TRP A 414 -13.62 -2.94 11.87
N LYS A 415 -14.27 -1.78 11.88
CA LYS A 415 -13.67 -0.50 11.60
C LYS A 415 -14.17 0.50 12.64
N ASP A 416 -13.24 1.17 13.31
CA ASP A 416 -13.54 2.17 14.35
C ASP A 416 -14.50 1.70 15.45
N GLY A 417 -14.47 0.40 15.78
CA GLY A 417 -15.35 -0.24 16.77
C GLY A 417 -16.69 -0.74 16.19
N GLU A 418 -17.03 -0.39 14.97
CA GLU A 418 -18.26 -0.80 14.30
C GLU A 418 -18.08 -2.12 13.51
N ARG A 419 -19.13 -2.93 13.52
CA ARG A 419 -19.20 -4.17 12.74
C ARG A 419 -19.74 -3.87 11.34
N ILE A 420 -18.91 -4.08 10.32
CA ILE A 420 -19.30 -3.94 8.93
C ILE A 420 -19.41 -5.33 8.31
N GLN A 421 -20.61 -5.67 7.82
CA GLN A 421 -20.86 -6.89 7.05
C GLN A 421 -21.02 -6.52 5.58
N PHE A 422 -20.34 -7.24 4.69
CA PHE A 422 -20.38 -7.00 3.25
C PHE A 422 -20.33 -8.30 2.45
N ALA A 423 -20.96 -8.29 1.28
CA ALA A 423 -20.85 -9.36 0.28
C ALA A 423 -19.68 -9.04 -0.67
N GLY A 424 -18.80 -10.00 -0.91
CA GLY A 424 -17.65 -9.80 -1.78
C GLY A 424 -16.45 -10.63 -1.37
N MET A 425 -15.25 -10.04 -1.45
CA MET A 425 -13.98 -10.68 -1.08
C MET A 425 -13.16 -9.77 -0.17
N VAL A 426 -12.44 -10.36 0.78
CA VAL A 426 -11.50 -9.66 1.66
C VAL A 426 -10.21 -9.26 0.94
N GLY A 427 -9.50 -8.27 1.48
CA GLY A 427 -8.23 -7.79 0.90
C GLY A 427 -7.07 -8.78 1.05
N VAL A 428 -6.04 -8.61 0.22
CA VAL A 428 -4.86 -9.50 0.18
C VAL A 428 -4.15 -9.59 1.53
N LYS A 429 -4.10 -8.49 2.28
CA LYS A 429 -3.52 -8.49 3.64
C LYS A 429 -4.33 -9.35 4.60
N ASP A 430 -5.66 -9.22 4.58
CA ASP A 430 -6.53 -10.04 5.42
C ASP A 430 -6.42 -11.53 5.07
N ILE A 431 -6.30 -11.85 3.77
CA ILE A 431 -6.04 -13.23 3.33
C ILE A 431 -4.76 -13.75 3.96
N ALA A 432 -3.66 -12.99 3.91
CA ALA A 432 -2.39 -13.39 4.50
C ALA A 432 -2.51 -13.58 6.03
N ASP A 433 -3.15 -12.64 6.72
CA ASP A 433 -3.40 -12.72 8.17
C ASP A 433 -4.24 -13.96 8.53
N ILE A 434 -5.27 -14.26 7.76
CA ILE A 434 -6.11 -15.45 8.00
C ILE A 434 -5.34 -16.75 7.72
N LEU A 435 -4.60 -16.83 6.61
CA LEU A 435 -3.89 -18.04 6.24
C LEU A 435 -2.73 -18.37 7.19
N TYR A 436 -1.94 -17.38 7.58
CA TYR A 436 -0.69 -17.59 8.30
C TYR A 436 -0.67 -17.00 9.71
N GLY A 437 -1.62 -16.14 10.03
CA GLY A 437 -1.72 -15.53 11.35
C GLY A 437 -2.27 -16.48 12.41
N ILE A 438 -2.06 -16.07 13.64
CA ILE A 438 -2.64 -16.66 14.85
C ILE A 438 -3.48 -15.60 15.56
N GLU A 439 -4.41 -16.06 16.43
CA GLU A 439 -5.15 -15.12 17.26
C GLU A 439 -4.24 -14.51 18.32
N ASN A 440 -4.12 -13.18 18.26
CA ASN A 440 -3.33 -12.39 19.20
C ASN A 440 -4.05 -11.08 19.50
N LYS A 441 -4.18 -10.71 20.78
CA LYS A 441 -4.85 -9.48 21.22
C LYS A 441 -6.24 -9.27 20.60
N GLY A 442 -7.01 -10.36 20.48
CA GLY A 442 -8.39 -10.31 19.98
C GLY A 442 -8.56 -10.24 18.46
N THR A 443 -7.49 -10.41 17.68
CA THR A 443 -7.53 -10.43 16.21
C THR A 443 -6.60 -11.51 15.66
N VAL A 444 -6.89 -12.02 14.46
CA VAL A 444 -6.01 -12.93 13.73
C VAL A 444 -5.03 -12.10 12.90
N SER A 445 -3.74 -12.25 13.16
CA SER A 445 -2.69 -11.54 12.43
C SER A 445 -1.36 -12.31 12.46
N ILE A 446 -0.48 -11.99 11.51
CA ILE A 446 0.89 -12.48 11.49
C ILE A 446 1.69 -11.69 12.53
N VAL A 447 2.14 -12.37 13.60
CA VAL A 447 2.76 -11.75 14.77
C VAL A 447 4.29 -11.74 14.68
N ASP A 448 4.90 -12.72 14.02
CA ASP A 448 6.35 -12.85 13.93
C ASP A 448 6.95 -11.79 13.00
N ALA A 449 8.05 -11.16 13.45
CA ALA A 449 8.79 -10.20 12.64
C ALA A 449 9.31 -10.82 11.32
N ASN A 450 9.71 -12.10 11.33
CA ASN A 450 10.06 -12.86 10.13
C ASN A 450 8.84 -13.23 9.27
N GLY A 451 7.66 -13.28 9.86
CA GLY A 451 6.39 -13.57 9.21
C GLY A 451 5.93 -12.46 8.25
N LYS A 452 6.48 -11.25 8.35
CA LYS A 452 6.14 -10.15 7.43
C LYS A 452 6.42 -10.51 5.97
N LYS A 453 7.41 -11.36 5.68
CA LYS A 453 7.69 -11.90 4.35
C LYS A 453 6.52 -12.69 3.76
N LEU A 454 5.65 -13.26 4.60
CA LEU A 454 4.47 -13.99 4.16
C LEU A 454 3.46 -13.09 3.45
N TYR A 455 3.36 -11.82 3.85
CA TYR A 455 2.52 -10.86 3.12
C TYR A 455 2.98 -10.68 1.67
N ALA A 456 4.29 -10.55 1.45
CA ALA A 456 4.87 -10.45 0.11
C ALA A 456 4.63 -11.73 -0.71
N GLN A 457 4.81 -12.91 -0.10
CA GLN A 457 4.56 -14.19 -0.77
C GLN A 457 3.09 -14.37 -1.16
N VAL A 458 2.15 -14.02 -0.26
CA VAL A 458 0.72 -14.11 -0.56
C VAL A 458 0.35 -13.12 -1.67
N ALA A 459 0.81 -11.88 -1.58
CA ALA A 459 0.58 -10.88 -2.61
C ALA A 459 1.10 -11.32 -3.97
N GLN A 460 2.33 -11.82 -4.05
CA GLN A 460 2.95 -12.28 -5.29
C GLN A 460 2.21 -13.48 -5.91
N ARG A 461 1.71 -14.41 -5.10
CA ARG A 461 0.97 -15.58 -5.59
C ARG A 461 -0.46 -15.28 -5.99
N LEU A 462 -1.13 -14.31 -5.34
CA LEU A 462 -2.49 -13.89 -5.68
C LEU A 462 -2.55 -12.86 -6.82
N LEU A 463 -1.50 -12.07 -7.00
CA LEU A 463 -1.45 -11.05 -8.04
C LEU A 463 -1.86 -11.58 -9.43
N PRO A 464 -1.35 -12.70 -9.94
CA PRO A 464 -1.76 -13.24 -11.25
C PRO A 464 -3.21 -13.72 -11.27
N CYS A 465 -3.79 -14.09 -10.13
CA CYS A 465 -5.19 -14.50 -10.03
C CYS A 465 -6.13 -13.30 -10.15
N ILE A 466 -5.74 -12.18 -9.56
CA ILE A 466 -6.53 -10.95 -9.48
C ILE A 466 -6.30 -10.08 -10.72
N TRP A 467 -5.03 -9.77 -11.02
CA TRP A 467 -4.65 -8.84 -12.09
C TRP A 467 -4.97 -9.39 -13.49
N ASN A 468 -4.54 -10.62 -13.76
CA ASN A 468 -4.73 -11.22 -15.09
C ASN A 468 -6.05 -11.99 -15.21
N GLY A 469 -6.66 -12.40 -14.10
CA GLY A 469 -7.88 -13.20 -14.06
C GLY A 469 -7.75 -14.59 -14.71
N THR A 470 -6.51 -15.04 -14.99
CA THR A 470 -6.24 -16.27 -15.76
C THR A 470 -5.75 -17.44 -14.91
N ARG A 471 -5.23 -17.17 -13.71
CA ARG A 471 -4.75 -18.21 -12.80
C ARG A 471 -5.79 -18.51 -11.73
N VAL A 472 -5.86 -19.80 -11.38
CA VAL A 472 -6.69 -20.30 -10.28
C VAL A 472 -6.02 -19.98 -8.94
N VAL A 473 -6.79 -19.87 -7.87
CA VAL A 473 -6.25 -19.75 -6.50
C VAL A 473 -5.33 -20.92 -6.21
N PRO A 474 -4.13 -20.71 -5.64
CA PRO A 474 -3.24 -21.78 -5.24
C PRO A 474 -3.95 -22.80 -4.33
N TYR A 475 -3.91 -24.07 -4.71
CA TYR A 475 -4.66 -25.12 -4.02
C TYR A 475 -4.24 -25.29 -2.56
N ASP A 476 -2.96 -25.07 -2.25
CA ASP A 476 -2.46 -25.06 -0.87
C ASP A 476 -3.09 -23.97 -0.02
N TYR A 477 -3.45 -22.81 -0.60
CA TYR A 477 -4.20 -21.75 0.11
C TYR A 477 -5.64 -22.18 0.40
N VAL A 478 -6.29 -22.84 -0.55
CA VAL A 478 -7.63 -23.41 -0.35
C VAL A 478 -7.60 -24.42 0.80
N MET A 479 -6.67 -25.39 0.73
CA MET A 479 -6.55 -26.43 1.75
C MET A 479 -6.15 -25.91 3.13
N LEU A 480 -5.29 -24.89 3.18
CA LEU A 480 -4.91 -24.24 4.44
C LEU A 480 -6.11 -23.51 5.08
N ALA A 481 -6.88 -22.76 4.28
CA ALA A 481 -8.10 -22.11 4.76
C ALA A 481 -9.12 -23.12 5.28
N VAL A 482 -9.38 -24.21 4.54
CA VAL A 482 -10.28 -25.28 4.94
C VAL A 482 -9.82 -25.94 6.25
N SER A 483 -8.52 -26.26 6.37
CA SER A 483 -7.95 -26.88 7.56
C SER A 483 -8.12 -25.97 8.81
N LYS A 484 -7.85 -24.68 8.67
CA LYS A 484 -8.00 -23.70 9.76
C LYS A 484 -9.48 -23.50 10.13
N ALA A 485 -10.36 -23.41 9.15
CA ALA A 485 -11.82 -23.29 9.39
C ALA A 485 -12.41 -24.53 10.08
N SER A 486 -11.84 -25.71 9.81
CA SER A 486 -12.24 -26.97 10.45
C SER A 486 -11.79 -27.09 11.91
N ASN A 487 -11.07 -26.11 12.47
CA ASN A 487 -10.61 -26.11 13.86
C ASN A 487 -11.07 -24.85 14.61
N PRO A 488 -12.36 -24.74 14.97
CA PRO A 488 -12.89 -23.59 15.71
C PRO A 488 -12.21 -23.36 17.06
N LEU A 489 -11.73 -24.43 17.71
CA LEU A 489 -11.10 -24.38 19.04
C LEU A 489 -9.74 -23.65 19.04
N ALA A 490 -9.14 -23.42 17.87
CA ALA A 490 -7.93 -22.61 17.76
C ALA A 490 -8.16 -21.11 18.03
N TYR A 491 -9.44 -20.68 18.13
CA TYR A 491 -9.82 -19.28 18.27
C TYR A 491 -10.62 -19.08 19.57
N LYS A 492 -10.20 -18.12 20.39
CA LYS A 492 -10.93 -17.71 21.60
C LYS A 492 -12.17 -16.89 21.26
N GLU A 493 -12.02 -15.99 20.29
CA GLU A 493 -13.08 -15.12 19.82
C GLU A 493 -13.82 -15.76 18.63
N ARG A 494 -15.12 -15.99 18.78
CA ARG A 494 -15.97 -16.53 17.72
C ARG A 494 -15.84 -15.75 16.40
N ARG A 495 -15.77 -14.42 16.48
CA ARG A 495 -15.62 -13.54 15.30
C ARG A 495 -14.36 -13.84 14.48
N ASN A 496 -13.26 -14.26 15.11
CA ASN A 496 -12.01 -14.61 14.43
C ASN A 496 -12.14 -15.92 13.66
N TRP A 497 -12.80 -16.91 14.23
CA TRP A 497 -13.11 -18.15 13.52
C TRP A 497 -14.08 -17.91 12.36
N GLU A 498 -15.11 -17.07 12.52
CA GLU A 498 -16.05 -16.72 11.45
C GLU A 498 -15.32 -16.07 10.25
N ARG A 499 -14.33 -15.20 10.48
CA ARG A 499 -13.48 -14.65 9.40
C ARG A 499 -12.73 -15.75 8.64
N VAL A 500 -12.21 -16.73 9.35
CA VAL A 500 -11.50 -17.87 8.73
C VAL A 500 -12.47 -18.75 7.94
N LEU A 501 -13.63 -19.03 8.49
CA LEU A 501 -14.69 -19.80 7.83
C LEU A 501 -15.13 -19.14 6.53
N THR A 502 -15.42 -17.85 6.56
CA THR A 502 -15.91 -17.12 5.37
C THR A 502 -14.86 -17.02 4.28
N LEU A 503 -13.56 -16.86 4.62
CA LEU A 503 -12.48 -16.95 3.64
C LEU A 503 -12.39 -18.35 3.04
N ALA A 504 -12.48 -19.40 3.85
CA ALA A 504 -12.47 -20.78 3.36
C ALA A 504 -13.62 -21.04 2.38
N CYS A 505 -14.83 -20.55 2.70
CA CYS A 505 -15.98 -20.63 1.78
C CYS A 505 -15.71 -19.90 0.45
N SER A 506 -15.17 -18.69 0.49
CA SER A 506 -14.81 -17.93 -0.71
C SER A 506 -13.80 -18.70 -1.60
N PHE A 507 -12.78 -19.28 -1.00
CA PHE A 507 -11.77 -20.01 -1.73
C PHE A 507 -12.26 -21.34 -2.28
N VAL A 508 -13.07 -22.07 -1.52
CA VAL A 508 -13.72 -23.32 -1.99
C VAL A 508 -14.66 -23.04 -3.15
N LYS A 509 -15.51 -22.00 -3.02
CA LYS A 509 -16.39 -21.55 -4.12
C LYS A 509 -15.59 -21.26 -5.39
N LYS A 510 -14.55 -20.45 -5.26
CA LYS A 510 -13.67 -20.07 -6.39
C LYS A 510 -12.97 -21.31 -7.00
N ASP A 511 -12.46 -22.20 -6.17
CA ASP A 511 -11.78 -23.43 -6.62
C ASP A 511 -12.74 -24.36 -7.38
N LYS A 512 -13.96 -24.55 -6.86
CA LYS A 512 -15.00 -25.34 -7.54
C LYS A 512 -15.40 -24.74 -8.88
N LYS A 513 -15.58 -23.42 -8.96
CA LYS A 513 -15.86 -22.71 -10.22
C LYS A 513 -14.71 -22.85 -11.22
N ASP A 514 -13.48 -22.58 -10.81
CA ASP A 514 -12.34 -22.55 -11.72
C ASP A 514 -11.96 -23.93 -12.24
N ARG A 515 -11.91 -24.96 -11.37
CA ARG A 515 -11.42 -26.31 -11.71
C ARG A 515 -12.53 -27.23 -12.22
N TYR A 516 -13.74 -27.14 -11.62
CA TYR A 516 -14.80 -28.11 -11.86
C TYR A 516 -15.99 -27.49 -12.64
N LYS A 517 -16.02 -26.17 -12.82
CA LYS A 517 -17.11 -25.41 -13.47
C LYS A 517 -18.43 -25.52 -12.69
N GLU A 518 -18.34 -25.72 -11.39
CA GLU A 518 -19.47 -25.74 -10.48
C GLU A 518 -19.75 -24.32 -9.92
N GLU A 519 -21.00 -23.90 -9.94
CA GLU A 519 -21.44 -22.60 -9.41
C GLU A 519 -22.04 -22.81 -8.02
N TRP A 520 -21.50 -22.14 -7.03
CA TRP A 520 -21.96 -22.18 -5.64
C TRP A 520 -22.35 -20.78 -5.17
N ASN A 521 -23.41 -20.69 -4.38
CA ASN A 521 -23.95 -19.44 -3.85
C ASN A 521 -23.92 -19.39 -2.34
N VAL A 522 -24.12 -18.20 -1.78
CA VAL A 522 -24.22 -17.98 -0.33
C VAL A 522 -25.56 -18.48 0.21
N ALA A 523 -26.61 -18.47 -0.63
CA ALA A 523 -27.92 -19.00 -0.26
C ALA A 523 -27.89 -20.52 -0.11
N LEU A 524 -28.73 -21.00 0.80
CA LEU A 524 -28.92 -22.42 1.05
C LEU A 524 -29.56 -23.11 -0.16
N ASP A 525 -28.85 -24.04 -0.79
CA ASP A 525 -29.47 -24.97 -1.72
C ASP A 525 -30.07 -26.16 -0.96
N LYS A 526 -31.41 -26.20 -0.91
CA LYS A 526 -32.14 -27.26 -0.19
C LYS A 526 -32.20 -28.56 -0.99
N LYS A 527 -31.91 -28.51 -2.29
CA LYS A 527 -32.00 -29.67 -3.19
C LYS A 527 -30.63 -30.31 -3.47
N GLU A 528 -29.57 -29.70 -3.01
CA GLU A 528 -28.23 -30.22 -3.19
C GLU A 528 -28.06 -31.56 -2.49
N THR A 529 -27.43 -32.53 -3.20
CA THR A 529 -27.24 -33.92 -2.78
C THR A 529 -25.80 -34.31 -2.55
N ASP A 530 -24.83 -33.36 -2.77
CA ASP A 530 -23.43 -33.63 -2.49
C ASP A 530 -23.22 -34.00 -1.01
N ARG A 531 -22.58 -35.13 -0.81
CA ARG A 531 -22.30 -35.69 0.52
C ARG A 531 -21.64 -34.68 1.47
N ASN A 532 -20.62 -33.97 0.99
CA ASN A 532 -19.87 -33.04 1.83
C ASN A 532 -20.76 -31.87 2.25
N TYR A 533 -21.53 -31.33 1.29
CA TYR A 533 -22.46 -30.25 1.54
C TYR A 533 -23.52 -30.65 2.56
N LEU A 534 -24.11 -31.82 2.42
CA LEU A 534 -25.15 -32.36 3.33
C LEU A 534 -24.61 -32.55 4.76
N TYR A 535 -23.41 -33.13 4.92
CA TYR A 535 -22.76 -33.24 6.22
C TYR A 535 -22.51 -31.86 6.85
N GLY A 536 -22.16 -30.86 6.06
CA GLY A 536 -22.04 -29.46 6.53
C GLY A 536 -23.37 -28.93 7.07
N ARG A 537 -24.48 -29.20 6.37
CA ARG A 537 -25.83 -28.80 6.79
C ARG A 537 -26.22 -29.45 8.12
N LEU A 538 -26.03 -30.77 8.25
CA LEU A 538 -26.29 -31.50 9.50
C LEU A 538 -25.51 -30.90 10.68
N LEU A 539 -24.23 -30.61 10.48
CA LEU A 539 -23.37 -30.02 11.51
C LEU A 539 -23.87 -28.64 11.96
N ALA A 540 -24.37 -27.81 11.03
CA ALA A 540 -24.90 -26.49 11.32
C ALA A 540 -26.21 -26.55 12.11
N VAL A 541 -27.11 -27.53 11.81
CA VAL A 541 -28.33 -27.76 12.56
C VAL A 541 -28.01 -28.20 13.99
N ALA A 542 -27.04 -29.11 14.15
CA ALA A 542 -26.58 -29.58 15.48
C ALA A 542 -25.99 -28.42 16.31
N ASP A 543 -25.16 -27.56 15.68
CA ASP A 543 -24.62 -26.34 16.33
C ASP A 543 -25.75 -25.42 16.81
N ARG A 544 -26.80 -25.23 16.00
CA ARG A 544 -27.91 -24.35 16.32
C ARG A 544 -28.76 -24.86 17.43
N ILE A 545 -29.09 -26.16 17.46
CA ILE A 545 -29.88 -26.82 18.49
C ILE A 545 -29.24 -26.60 19.87
N GLU A 546 -27.96 -26.89 20.00
CA GLU A 546 -27.25 -26.72 21.27
C GLU A 546 -27.17 -25.24 21.67
N TYR A 547 -26.82 -24.34 20.73
CA TYR A 547 -26.71 -22.92 20.99
C TYR A 547 -28.00 -22.27 21.51
N LEU A 548 -29.16 -22.71 21.03
CA LEU A 548 -30.46 -22.18 21.45
C LEU A 548 -30.80 -22.49 22.91
N THR A 549 -30.12 -23.44 23.53
CA THR A 549 -30.33 -23.81 24.92
C THR A 549 -29.34 -23.16 25.88
N TYR A 550 -28.42 -22.35 25.37
CA TYR A 550 -27.44 -21.63 26.18
C TYR A 550 -28.07 -20.41 26.86
N ASP A 551 -27.68 -20.19 28.11
CA ASP A 551 -28.03 -19.03 28.92
C ASP A 551 -26.80 -18.10 29.09
N GLU A 552 -26.93 -17.02 29.85
CA GLU A 552 -25.85 -16.07 30.12
C GLU A 552 -24.62 -16.72 30.78
N LYS A 553 -24.79 -17.82 31.52
CA LYS A 553 -23.70 -18.56 32.18
C LYS A 553 -22.88 -19.38 31.19
N ASP A 554 -23.48 -19.72 30.04
CA ASP A 554 -22.82 -20.45 28.96
C ASP A 554 -22.07 -19.50 27.97
N ASN A 555 -21.98 -18.21 28.27
CA ASN A 555 -21.33 -17.23 27.41
C ASN A 555 -19.87 -17.63 27.12
N GLY A 556 -19.55 -17.77 25.84
CA GLY A 556 -18.22 -18.23 25.35
C GLY A 556 -18.08 -19.77 25.27
N ARG A 557 -19.07 -20.55 25.67
CA ARG A 557 -19.03 -22.00 25.53
C ARG A 557 -19.15 -22.42 24.06
N VAL A 558 -18.27 -23.33 23.67
CA VAL A 558 -18.23 -23.88 22.30
C VAL A 558 -19.16 -25.12 22.27
N THR A 559 -20.07 -25.18 21.29
CA THR A 559 -20.96 -26.30 21.05
C THR A 559 -20.23 -27.60 20.73
N ASN A 560 -20.88 -28.75 20.95
CA ASN A 560 -20.33 -30.06 20.58
C ASN A 560 -20.04 -30.14 19.07
N ALA A 561 -20.93 -29.61 18.22
CA ALA A 561 -20.71 -29.57 16.78
C ALA A 561 -19.40 -28.90 16.41
N LYS A 562 -19.10 -27.74 16.98
CA LYS A 562 -17.82 -27.03 16.76
C LYS A 562 -16.64 -27.72 17.42
N ARG A 563 -16.83 -28.31 18.59
CA ARG A 563 -15.80 -29.06 19.32
C ARG A 563 -15.30 -30.26 18.53
N TYR A 564 -16.21 -30.98 17.90
CA TYR A 564 -15.89 -32.15 17.08
C TYR A 564 -15.59 -31.83 15.64
N MET A 565 -15.71 -30.59 15.17
CA MET A 565 -15.63 -30.22 13.76
C MET A 565 -14.34 -30.71 13.07
N SER A 566 -13.21 -30.68 13.76
CA SER A 566 -11.92 -31.19 13.23
C SER A 566 -11.96 -32.69 12.99
N THR A 567 -12.47 -33.49 13.97
CA THR A 567 -12.63 -34.95 13.83
C THR A 567 -13.71 -35.28 12.81
N PHE A 568 -14.79 -34.53 12.80
CA PHE A 568 -15.90 -34.66 11.86
C PHE A 568 -15.44 -34.49 10.41
N SER A 569 -14.58 -33.51 10.13
CA SER A 569 -14.01 -33.34 8.78
C SER A 569 -13.19 -34.54 8.29
N GLN A 570 -12.62 -35.33 9.20
CA GLN A 570 -11.79 -36.50 8.87
C GLN A 570 -12.58 -37.79 8.80
N ARG A 571 -13.60 -37.96 9.67
CA ARG A 571 -14.42 -39.16 9.83
C ARG A 571 -15.88 -38.75 10.07
N PRO A 572 -16.61 -38.31 9.06
CA PRO A 572 -17.90 -37.68 9.20
C PRO A 572 -18.96 -38.63 9.76
N TYR A 573 -19.08 -39.84 9.23
CA TYR A 573 -20.12 -40.78 9.62
C TYR A 573 -20.01 -41.22 11.09
N GLU A 574 -18.82 -41.64 11.52
CA GLU A 574 -18.60 -42.05 12.91
C GLU A 574 -18.77 -40.88 13.87
N THR A 575 -18.27 -39.71 13.51
CA THR A 575 -18.37 -38.50 14.36
C THR A 575 -19.80 -37.96 14.40
N TRP A 576 -20.57 -38.09 13.30
CA TRP A 576 -21.97 -37.70 13.29
C TRP A 576 -22.79 -38.44 14.32
N LYS A 577 -22.64 -39.78 14.45
CA LYS A 577 -23.31 -40.57 15.46
C LYS A 577 -23.10 -40.00 16.87
N VAL A 578 -21.87 -39.64 17.19
CA VAL A 578 -21.53 -39.02 18.48
C VAL A 578 -22.21 -37.67 18.66
N ILE A 579 -22.18 -36.82 17.62
CA ILE A 579 -22.82 -35.49 17.66
C ILE A 579 -24.34 -35.65 17.81
N GLU A 580 -24.96 -36.52 17.04
CA GLU A 580 -26.40 -36.80 17.08
C GLU A 580 -26.86 -37.29 18.46
N GLU A 581 -26.11 -38.18 19.10
CA GLU A 581 -26.40 -38.57 20.49
C GLU A 581 -26.25 -37.41 21.46
N ASN A 582 -25.22 -36.58 21.29
CA ASN A 582 -24.94 -35.44 22.17
C ASN A 582 -25.96 -34.29 22.03
N ILE A 583 -26.64 -34.13 20.90
CA ILE A 583 -27.66 -33.08 20.74
C ILE A 583 -29.05 -33.46 21.30
N ARG A 584 -29.34 -34.75 21.51
CA ARG A 584 -30.64 -35.20 22.02
C ARG A 584 -31.08 -34.53 23.33
N PRO A 585 -30.23 -34.40 24.37
CA PRO A 585 -30.59 -33.68 25.58
C PRO A 585 -30.97 -32.21 25.34
N TYR A 586 -30.32 -31.56 24.37
CA TYR A 586 -30.62 -30.18 24.03
C TYR A 586 -31.92 -30.05 23.25
N LEU A 587 -32.23 -30.95 22.32
CA LEU A 587 -33.54 -31.04 21.67
C LEU A 587 -34.67 -31.14 22.67
N ASN A 588 -34.49 -31.93 23.72
CA ASN A 588 -35.50 -32.12 24.78
C ASN A 588 -35.71 -30.87 25.66
N LYS A 589 -34.78 -29.90 25.64
CA LYS A 589 -34.91 -28.61 26.33
C LYS A 589 -35.66 -27.57 25.51
N LEU A 590 -35.79 -27.75 24.20
CA LEU A 590 -36.53 -26.84 23.34
C LEU A 590 -38.04 -27.00 23.56
N ASP A 591 -38.77 -25.92 23.30
CA ASP A 591 -40.25 -26.01 23.20
C ASP A 591 -40.65 -26.96 22.04
N ILE A 592 -41.89 -27.45 22.11
CA ILE A 592 -42.40 -28.47 21.18
C ILE A 592 -42.28 -28.01 19.72
N ALA A 593 -42.59 -26.75 19.43
CA ALA A 593 -42.60 -26.24 18.08
C ALA A 593 -41.18 -26.17 17.49
N LYS A 594 -40.21 -25.65 18.24
CA LYS A 594 -38.79 -25.62 17.84
C LYS A 594 -38.21 -27.02 17.73
N ARG A 595 -38.53 -27.91 18.69
CA ARG A 595 -38.07 -29.29 18.63
C ARG A 595 -38.55 -29.97 17.36
N THR A 596 -39.86 -29.92 17.06
CA THR A 596 -40.42 -30.52 15.86
C THR A 596 -39.81 -29.94 14.58
N PHE A 597 -39.57 -28.61 14.57
CA PHE A 597 -38.92 -27.96 13.44
C PHE A 597 -37.52 -28.50 13.17
N TYR A 598 -36.66 -28.63 14.20
CA TYR A 598 -35.30 -29.10 14.01
C TYR A 598 -35.23 -30.62 13.75
N GLU A 599 -36.11 -31.43 14.34
CA GLU A 599 -36.22 -32.85 14.03
C GLU A 599 -36.60 -33.05 12.55
N ASN A 600 -37.62 -32.35 12.06
CA ASN A 600 -37.98 -32.39 10.64
C ASN A 600 -36.85 -31.93 9.72
N LEU A 601 -36.13 -30.85 10.07
CA LEU A 601 -35.03 -30.37 9.28
C LEU A 601 -33.86 -31.36 9.19
N LEU A 602 -33.55 -32.07 10.28
CA LEU A 602 -32.58 -33.16 10.26
C LEU A 602 -33.02 -34.29 9.32
N HIS A 603 -34.31 -34.70 9.40
CA HIS A 603 -34.87 -35.73 8.53
C HIS A 603 -34.85 -35.29 7.05
N GLU A 604 -35.24 -34.05 6.75
CA GLU A 604 -35.17 -33.51 5.37
C GLU A 604 -33.75 -33.57 4.78
N ILE A 605 -32.73 -33.34 5.60
CA ILE A 605 -31.32 -33.42 5.15
C ILE A 605 -30.91 -34.89 4.98
N ASP A 606 -31.31 -35.76 5.92
CA ASP A 606 -30.96 -37.20 5.87
C ASP A 606 -31.58 -37.89 4.63
N GLU A 607 -32.80 -37.51 4.23
CA GLU A 607 -33.48 -38.05 3.05
C GLU A 607 -32.75 -37.70 1.72
N LEU A 608 -31.94 -36.64 1.70
CA LEU A 608 -31.16 -36.23 0.52
C LEU A 608 -29.90 -37.08 0.33
N PHE A 609 -29.44 -37.79 1.37
CA PHE A 609 -28.28 -38.67 1.19
C PHE A 609 -28.65 -39.97 0.46
N ASP A 610 -27.74 -40.38 -0.43
CA ASP A 610 -27.71 -41.80 -0.80
C ASP A 610 -27.17 -42.64 0.37
N LYS A 611 -27.75 -43.85 0.57
CA LYS A 611 -27.33 -44.73 1.69
C LYS A 611 -25.83 -45.06 1.65
N SER A 612 -25.24 -45.22 0.48
CA SER A 612 -23.81 -45.51 0.33
C SER A 612 -22.96 -44.32 0.68
N THR A 613 -23.37 -43.12 0.31
CA THR A 613 -22.64 -41.87 0.58
C THR A 613 -22.77 -41.42 2.04
N PHE A 614 -23.90 -41.68 2.71
CA PHE A 614 -24.05 -41.38 4.13
C PHE A 614 -23.11 -42.20 5.02
N THR A 615 -22.94 -43.51 4.71
CA THR A 615 -22.07 -44.39 5.52
C THR A 615 -20.58 -44.29 5.15
N ASP A 616 -20.25 -43.58 4.10
CA ASP A 616 -18.86 -43.33 3.73
C ASP A 616 -18.15 -42.45 4.75
N ASN A 617 -17.11 -42.95 5.38
CA ASN A 617 -16.34 -42.28 6.44
C ASN A 617 -15.06 -41.64 5.91
N SER A 618 -14.91 -41.50 4.58
CA SER A 618 -13.78 -40.78 3.98
C SER A 618 -13.82 -39.30 4.34
N ARG A 619 -12.64 -38.66 4.37
CA ARG A 619 -12.47 -37.25 4.68
C ARG A 619 -13.38 -36.36 3.83
N LEU A 620 -13.98 -35.34 4.48
CA LEU A 620 -14.77 -34.33 3.80
C LEU A 620 -13.88 -33.33 3.03
N GLU A 621 -14.33 -32.98 1.84
CA GLU A 621 -13.77 -31.85 1.09
C GLU A 621 -14.27 -30.51 1.65
N GLY A 622 -13.65 -29.39 1.20
CA GLY A 622 -14.03 -28.04 1.69
C GLY A 622 -15.49 -27.66 1.50
N LEU A 623 -16.22 -28.37 0.64
CA LEU A 623 -17.63 -28.10 0.34
C LEU A 623 -18.55 -28.23 1.59
N TYR A 624 -18.16 -29.04 2.58
CA TYR A 624 -18.91 -29.14 3.83
C TYR A 624 -18.95 -27.80 4.60
N LEU A 625 -17.94 -26.94 4.45
CA LEU A 625 -17.94 -25.60 5.06
C LEU A 625 -18.98 -24.69 4.41
N LEU A 626 -19.22 -24.82 3.09
CA LEU A 626 -20.29 -24.12 2.41
C LEU A 626 -21.65 -24.58 2.96
N GLY A 627 -21.87 -25.90 3.02
CA GLY A 627 -23.09 -26.46 3.59
C GLY A 627 -23.35 -26.00 5.02
N PHE A 628 -22.30 -25.99 5.86
CA PHE A 628 -22.38 -25.47 7.21
C PHE A 628 -22.76 -23.98 7.26
N HIS A 629 -22.05 -23.14 6.50
CA HIS A 629 -22.29 -21.70 6.53
C HIS A 629 -23.67 -21.35 5.95
N ASN A 630 -24.05 -21.94 4.82
CA ASN A 630 -25.34 -21.67 4.17
C ASN A 630 -26.51 -22.04 5.07
N GLN A 631 -26.47 -23.23 5.72
CA GLN A 631 -27.53 -23.67 6.64
C GLN A 631 -27.56 -22.76 7.89
N ALA A 632 -26.42 -22.42 8.46
CA ALA A 632 -26.34 -21.52 9.62
C ALA A 632 -26.88 -20.12 9.31
N TYR A 633 -26.60 -19.61 8.12
CA TYR A 633 -27.06 -18.31 7.64
C TYR A 633 -28.57 -18.29 7.38
N ASP A 634 -29.13 -19.33 6.74
CA ASP A 634 -30.60 -19.48 6.53
C ASP A 634 -31.34 -19.50 7.85
N LEU A 635 -30.82 -20.23 8.84
CA LEU A 635 -31.43 -20.31 10.21
C LEU A 635 -31.36 -18.95 10.94
N LYS A 636 -30.36 -18.13 10.67
CA LYS A 636 -30.26 -16.78 11.24
C LYS A 636 -31.26 -15.82 10.60
N LEU A 637 -31.35 -15.79 9.26
CA LEU A 637 -32.31 -14.92 8.54
C LEU A 637 -33.77 -15.22 8.91
N LYS A 638 -34.12 -16.49 9.13
CA LYS A 638 -35.47 -16.85 9.55
C LYS A 638 -35.83 -16.30 10.95
N LYS A 639 -34.85 -16.24 11.86
CA LYS A 639 -35.02 -15.63 13.18
C LYS A 639 -35.27 -14.12 13.04
N GLU A 640 -34.44 -13.40 12.31
CA GLU A 640 -34.57 -11.95 12.10
C GLU A 640 -35.96 -11.59 11.51
N LYS A 641 -36.44 -12.32 10.51
CA LYS A 641 -37.77 -12.14 9.93
C LYS A 641 -38.94 -12.49 10.86
N SER A 642 -38.75 -13.36 11.86
CA SER A 642 -39.78 -13.66 12.85
C SER A 642 -39.85 -12.56 13.91
N GLU A 643 -38.73 -12.04 14.35
CA GLU A 643 -38.64 -10.92 15.29
C GLU A 643 -39.25 -9.63 14.71
N GLU A 644 -38.94 -9.28 13.46
CA GLU A 644 -39.56 -8.13 12.76
C GLU A 644 -41.09 -8.26 12.62
N LYS A 645 -41.61 -9.47 12.45
CA LYS A 645 -43.07 -9.71 12.40
C LYS A 645 -43.74 -9.62 13.77
N GLU A 646 -43.06 -10.02 14.82
CA GLU A 646 -43.57 -9.88 16.21
C GLU A 646 -43.59 -8.42 16.62
N GLU A 647 -42.52 -7.63 16.35
CA GLU A 647 -42.48 -6.20 16.61
C GLU A 647 -43.56 -5.43 15.80
N SER A 648 -43.74 -5.76 14.52
CA SER A 648 -44.76 -5.13 13.66
C SER A 648 -46.20 -5.56 14.00
N SER A 649 -46.40 -6.57 14.83
CA SER A 649 -47.72 -7.00 15.33
C SER A 649 -48.07 -6.43 16.72
N GLU A 650 -47.10 -5.85 17.41
CA GLU A 650 -47.24 -5.14 18.69
C GLU A 650 -47.42 -3.62 18.53
N GLU A 651 -47.12 -3.03 17.35
CA GLU A 651 -47.49 -1.67 16.94
C GLU A 651 -48.92 -1.65 16.30
#